data_bf9e6a1454e0778680959361c4593594
#
_entry.id   bf9e6a1454e0778680959361c4593594
#
_cell.length_a   1.000
_cell.length_b   1.000
_cell.length_c   1.000
_cell.angle_alpha   90.00
_cell.angle_beta   90.00
_cell.angle_gamma   90.00
#
_symmetry.space_group_name_H-M   'P 1'
#
loop_
_entity.id
_entity.type
_entity.pdbx_description
1 polymer ?
#
loop_
_entity_poly.entity_id
_entity_poly.type
_entity_poly.pdbx_seq_one_letter_code
_entity_poly.pdbx_strand_id
1 'polypeptide(L)'
;MKRLHALQRPAVLVWLTGLLLCAVVIGRTSFTADLSAFLPRSPSAEQRVLVDQLREGLVSRLILVGIEGSDAASRAMLSKQLAAALRADPQFSAVNNGEPVSEARDRQFIFDHRYVLSPAVTPQRFSAEGLHAALGESLDLLSSSAGLFAKNMLPRDPTGEVAALVSQLDNTALPSSTHGVWASRDGQRAVLVVQTTAAGSDTDVQAQAIDTVRRTFDAVARKVPNAASARILMTGPGVFSVESRDTIKHDVERLSTVSLVLVVALLLTVYRSPRTVMLGLLPVLSGVAAGVAAVSLTFGAVHGLTLGFGTTLIGEAVDYSIYLFVQSARLRGATPNDSLRAWITTYWPTIRLGVLTSVCGFASMLFSGFPGLVQLGLYSIVGLVTAALVTRYVLPHLRGAEVATRDVSRVGAWLARATHAAPRLRWVLAMVLVGACAALALHRDGLWSRELAALSPVPAKSQALDASLRADVGAPDVRYLVVIPAATEQAALEGAEKVAAQLQPLVDSGVLAGVENPARYLPSDATQRARLASLPPADALAARMRSAVEDQPIRVKPDLFAPFIADVDAARTQPLLRRADLKGTSMALAVDALLTERAGQWSAMLPLRAPSAAPAATKNAPNSSSLDAAPIRAAVEHAAVPGALFVDMKAEADRLYVNYVREDLRLSLAGFAAIALLLLVALRSPQRTLRALAPLVAAVLVVTAGFALARVPLTILHLVGMLLIVAVGSNYALFFNQRTQAIAPQTLVSLLVANLATVAGFGLLAFSRVPMLETFGLTVGPGAMLALVFAAILAPRTNHEQHAAA
;
A
#
# COMPACT_ATOMS: atom_id res chain seq x y z
N MET A 1 54.97 -12.22 2.40
CA MET A 1 55.15 -12.01 0.95
C MET A 1 54.12 -12.76 0.10
N LYS A 2 53.81 -14.08 0.32
CA LYS A 2 52.81 -14.81 -0.52
C LYS A 2 51.38 -14.21 -0.52
N ARG A 3 50.96 -13.44 0.46
CA ARG A 3 49.65 -12.77 0.51
C ARG A 3 49.56 -11.51 -0.38
N LEU A 4 50.65 -10.77 -0.60
CA LEU A 4 50.66 -9.61 -1.49
C LEU A 4 50.57 -10.03 -2.97
N HIS A 5 51.18 -11.18 -3.34
CA HIS A 5 51.07 -11.71 -4.72
C HIS A 5 49.66 -12.19 -5.11
N ALA A 6 48.81 -12.58 -4.18
CA ALA A 6 47.39 -12.90 -4.48
C ALA A 6 46.57 -11.65 -4.85
N LEU A 7 46.88 -10.51 -4.26
CA LEU A 7 46.22 -9.22 -4.52
C LEU A 7 46.60 -8.61 -5.87
N GLN A 8 47.72 -9.03 -6.46
CA GLN A 8 48.19 -8.56 -7.78
C GLN A 8 47.54 -9.27 -8.98
N ARG A 9 46.63 -10.27 -8.73
CA ARG A 9 45.93 -10.92 -9.84
C ARG A 9 44.81 -10.05 -10.36
N PRO A 10 44.64 -9.87 -11.68
CA PRO A 10 43.71 -8.92 -12.27
C PRO A 10 42.25 -9.14 -11.81
N ALA A 11 41.83 -10.38 -11.61
CA ALA A 11 40.47 -10.68 -11.14
C ALA A 11 40.16 -10.14 -9.75
N VAL A 12 41.15 -10.17 -8.83
CA VAL A 12 40.98 -9.64 -7.45
C VAL A 12 41.00 -8.12 -7.46
N LEU A 13 41.81 -7.49 -8.30
CA LEU A 13 41.84 -6.03 -8.47
C LEU A 13 40.53 -5.52 -9.06
N VAL A 14 40.04 -6.13 -10.11
CA VAL A 14 38.74 -5.79 -10.74
C VAL A 14 37.62 -5.92 -9.73
N TRP A 15 37.60 -6.98 -8.94
CA TRP A 15 36.61 -7.17 -7.88
C TRP A 15 36.67 -6.12 -6.79
N LEU A 16 37.88 -5.77 -6.30
CA LEU A 16 38.05 -4.73 -5.29
C LEU A 16 37.60 -3.34 -5.81
N THR A 17 37.96 -3.03 -7.07
CA THR A 17 37.52 -1.79 -7.72
C THR A 17 35.99 -1.77 -7.86
N GLY A 18 35.38 -2.89 -8.26
CA GLY A 18 33.93 -3.04 -8.33
C GLY A 18 33.24 -2.83 -6.97
N LEU A 19 33.78 -3.40 -5.89
CA LEU A 19 33.26 -3.19 -4.54
C LEU A 19 33.37 -1.75 -4.08
N LEU A 20 34.50 -1.07 -4.39
CA LEU A 20 34.68 0.33 -4.08
C LEU A 20 33.65 1.20 -4.80
N LEU A 21 33.42 0.95 -6.08
CA LEU A 21 32.36 1.63 -6.85
C LEU A 21 30.98 1.38 -6.26
N CYS A 22 30.66 0.14 -5.91
CA CYS A 22 29.39 -0.19 -5.22
C CYS A 22 29.26 0.57 -3.89
N ALA A 23 30.33 0.65 -3.08
CA ALA A 23 30.32 1.39 -1.82
C ALA A 23 30.05 2.89 -2.02
N VAL A 24 30.64 3.50 -3.06
CA VAL A 24 30.36 4.91 -3.42
C VAL A 24 28.91 5.12 -3.84
N VAL A 25 28.36 4.22 -4.65
CA VAL A 25 26.94 4.28 -5.07
C VAL A 25 26.02 4.11 -3.88
N ILE A 26 26.27 3.10 -3.03
CA ILE A 26 25.46 2.82 -1.82
C ILE A 26 25.49 4.02 -0.86
N GLY A 27 26.64 4.68 -0.70
CA GLY A 27 26.77 5.88 0.15
C GLY A 27 25.95 7.09 -0.35
N ARG A 28 25.50 7.07 -1.61
CA ARG A 28 24.64 8.11 -2.21
C ARG A 28 23.20 7.63 -2.43
N THR A 29 22.89 6.39 -2.06
CA THR A 29 21.58 5.76 -2.30
C THR A 29 20.55 6.29 -1.31
N SER A 30 19.39 6.69 -1.80
CA SER A 30 18.22 6.94 -0.98
C SER A 30 17.46 5.63 -0.78
N PHE A 31 17.02 5.39 0.47
CA PHE A 31 16.21 4.25 0.83
C PHE A 31 14.78 4.72 1.10
N THR A 32 13.80 4.03 0.52
CA THR A 32 12.39 4.36 0.71
C THR A 32 11.60 3.15 1.16
N ALA A 33 10.56 3.38 1.94
CA ALA A 33 9.57 2.36 2.30
C ALA A 33 8.16 2.77 1.85
N ASP A 34 8.08 3.76 0.96
CA ASP A 34 6.81 4.25 0.43
C ASP A 34 6.15 3.21 -0.48
N LEU A 35 5.01 2.71 -0.03
CA LEU A 35 4.21 1.74 -0.79
C LEU A 35 3.61 2.32 -2.07
N SER A 36 3.52 3.64 -2.19
CA SER A 36 3.06 4.29 -3.42
C SER A 36 4.02 4.06 -4.59
N ALA A 37 5.28 3.72 -4.31
CA ALA A 37 6.26 3.31 -5.33
C ALA A 37 5.88 2.01 -6.06
N PHE A 38 4.93 1.23 -5.53
CA PHE A 38 4.40 0.02 -6.15
C PHE A 38 3.18 0.25 -7.04
N LEU A 39 2.70 1.49 -7.17
CA LEU A 39 1.58 1.82 -8.04
C LEU A 39 1.98 1.82 -9.52
N PRO A 40 1.05 1.56 -10.46
CA PRO A 40 1.35 1.39 -11.88
C PRO A 40 1.97 2.63 -12.52
N ARG A 41 2.85 2.39 -13.51
CA ARG A 41 3.52 3.46 -14.26
C ARG A 41 2.65 4.07 -15.36
N SER A 42 1.64 3.35 -15.85
CA SER A 42 0.76 3.78 -16.94
C SER A 42 -0.70 3.49 -16.61
N PRO A 43 -1.28 4.25 -15.66
CA PRO A 43 -2.66 4.03 -15.25
C PRO A 43 -3.66 4.56 -16.28
N SER A 44 -4.88 3.96 -16.30
CA SER A 44 -6.05 4.57 -16.96
C SER A 44 -6.38 5.94 -16.32
N ALA A 45 -7.31 6.69 -16.89
CA ALA A 45 -7.71 7.99 -16.32
C ALA A 45 -8.22 7.81 -14.87
N GLU A 46 -9.05 6.78 -14.61
CA GLU A 46 -9.59 6.44 -13.29
C GLU A 46 -8.48 6.01 -12.32
N GLN A 47 -7.56 5.18 -12.81
CA GLN A 47 -6.42 4.70 -12.03
C GLN A 47 -5.44 5.83 -11.70
N ARG A 48 -5.32 6.81 -12.58
CA ARG A 48 -4.49 8.00 -12.34
C ARG A 48 -5.04 8.82 -11.18
N VAL A 49 -6.37 9.01 -11.14
CA VAL A 49 -7.05 9.65 -10.01
C VAL A 49 -6.79 8.90 -8.72
N LEU A 50 -6.91 7.54 -8.74
CA LEU A 50 -6.62 6.70 -7.58
C LEU A 50 -5.18 6.91 -7.08
N VAL A 51 -4.21 6.82 -7.99
CA VAL A 51 -2.78 6.98 -7.68
C VAL A 51 -2.49 8.36 -7.10
N ASP A 52 -3.04 9.42 -7.72
CA ASP A 52 -2.82 10.80 -7.31
C ASP A 52 -3.43 11.07 -5.94
N GLN A 53 -4.63 10.53 -5.66
CA GLN A 53 -5.27 10.67 -4.35
C GLN A 53 -4.49 9.95 -3.25
N LEU A 54 -3.94 8.77 -3.53
CA LEU A 54 -3.14 8.02 -2.56
C LEU A 54 -1.79 8.68 -2.25
N ARG A 55 -1.17 9.32 -3.25
CA ARG A 55 0.16 9.94 -3.09
C ARG A 55 0.12 11.31 -2.42
N GLU A 56 -0.76 12.17 -2.89
CA GLU A 56 -0.71 13.60 -2.58
C GLU A 56 -2.08 14.19 -2.25
N GLY A 57 -3.14 13.38 -2.34
CA GLY A 57 -4.50 13.81 -1.99
C GLY A 57 -4.56 14.35 -0.57
N LEU A 58 -5.53 15.22 -0.31
CA LEU A 58 -5.72 15.81 1.01
C LEU A 58 -5.88 14.75 2.09
N VAL A 59 -6.55 13.66 1.77
CA VAL A 59 -6.75 12.52 2.68
C VAL A 59 -5.42 11.90 3.11
N SER A 60 -4.40 11.90 2.23
CA SER A 60 -3.08 11.35 2.55
C SER A 60 -2.34 12.14 3.65
N ARG A 61 -2.71 13.41 3.86
CA ARG A 61 -2.14 14.32 4.87
C ARG A 61 -2.90 14.33 6.19
N LEU A 62 -4.01 13.60 6.28
CA LEU A 62 -4.85 13.58 7.49
C LEU A 62 -4.32 12.58 8.52
N ILE A 63 -4.24 13.05 9.76
CA ILE A 63 -4.06 12.25 10.95
C ILE A 63 -5.35 12.36 11.77
N LEU A 64 -6.03 11.25 11.95
CA LEU A 64 -7.17 11.17 12.87
C LEU A 64 -6.65 10.82 14.25
N VAL A 65 -7.03 11.61 15.23
CA VAL A 65 -6.60 11.46 16.62
C VAL A 65 -7.81 11.18 17.49
N GLY A 66 -7.74 10.09 18.26
CA GLY A 66 -8.71 9.75 19.30
C GLY A 66 -8.06 9.86 20.68
N ILE A 67 -8.73 10.45 21.62
CA ILE A 67 -8.32 10.49 23.04
C ILE A 67 -9.31 9.64 23.83
N GLU A 68 -8.87 8.53 24.39
CA GLU A 68 -9.68 7.62 25.21
C GLU A 68 -9.14 7.52 26.65
N GLY A 69 -9.89 6.85 27.52
CA GLY A 69 -9.60 6.80 28.94
C GLY A 69 -9.99 8.11 29.65
N SER A 70 -9.82 8.19 30.96
CA SER A 70 -10.22 9.38 31.75
C SER A 70 -11.73 9.67 31.68
N ASP A 71 -12.20 10.70 32.38
CA ASP A 71 -13.58 11.17 32.29
C ASP A 71 -13.84 12.10 31.12
N ALA A 72 -15.11 12.34 30.76
CA ALA A 72 -15.47 13.11 29.57
C ALA A 72 -14.99 14.57 29.62
N ALA A 73 -15.00 15.19 30.78
CA ALA A 73 -14.56 16.57 30.96
C ALA A 73 -13.03 16.70 30.77
N SER A 74 -12.26 15.77 31.35
CA SER A 74 -10.81 15.71 31.18
C SER A 74 -10.42 15.40 29.74
N ARG A 75 -11.12 14.49 29.03
CA ARG A 75 -10.90 14.26 27.59
C ARG A 75 -11.16 15.50 26.74
N ALA A 76 -12.25 16.24 27.04
CA ALA A 76 -12.53 17.48 26.33
C ALA A 76 -11.46 18.55 26.58
N MET A 77 -10.97 18.67 27.81
CA MET A 77 -9.87 19.59 28.14
C MET A 77 -8.57 19.21 27.46
N LEU A 78 -8.23 17.91 27.43
CA LEU A 78 -7.08 17.39 26.66
C LEU A 78 -7.20 17.73 25.19
N SER A 79 -8.37 17.49 24.58
CA SER A 79 -8.64 17.80 23.17
C SER A 79 -8.43 19.29 22.88
N LYS A 80 -8.95 20.17 23.70
CA LYS A 80 -8.83 21.64 23.55
C LYS A 80 -7.38 22.11 23.65
N GLN A 81 -6.67 21.69 24.69
CA GLN A 81 -5.27 22.10 24.90
C GLN A 81 -4.34 21.51 23.83
N LEU A 82 -4.55 20.25 23.44
CA LEU A 82 -3.81 19.62 22.34
C LEU A 82 -4.05 20.37 21.03
N ALA A 83 -5.31 20.61 20.68
CA ALA A 83 -5.65 21.33 19.45
C ALA A 83 -5.06 22.75 19.43
N ALA A 84 -5.13 23.49 20.54
CA ALA A 84 -4.54 24.83 20.64
C ALA A 84 -3.02 24.82 20.44
N ALA A 85 -2.32 23.84 21.02
CA ALA A 85 -0.87 23.72 20.87
C ALA A 85 -0.48 23.33 19.45
N LEU A 86 -1.20 22.40 18.81
CA LEU A 86 -0.91 21.96 17.44
C LEU A 86 -1.25 23.04 16.39
N ARG A 87 -2.29 23.86 16.61
CA ARG A 87 -2.59 25.02 15.74
C ARG A 87 -1.49 26.06 15.69
N ALA A 88 -0.67 26.15 16.74
CA ALA A 88 0.47 27.07 16.80
C ALA A 88 1.73 26.52 16.11
N ASP A 89 1.75 25.24 15.74
CA ASP A 89 2.90 24.59 15.10
C ASP A 89 2.79 24.63 13.57
N PRO A 90 3.78 25.19 12.86
CA PRO A 90 3.74 25.32 11.38
C PRO A 90 3.76 23.98 10.63
N GLN A 91 4.03 22.86 11.30
CA GLN A 91 3.93 21.51 10.69
C GLN A 91 2.49 21.14 10.33
N PHE A 92 1.50 21.80 10.95
CA PHE A 92 0.09 21.51 10.74
C PHE A 92 -0.62 22.66 10.03
N SER A 93 -1.25 22.35 8.92
CA SER A 93 -2.05 23.31 8.14
C SER A 93 -3.42 23.53 8.73
N ALA A 94 -4.00 22.51 9.40
CA ALA A 94 -5.29 22.58 10.07
C ALA A 94 -5.37 21.60 11.24
N VAL A 95 -6.05 22.02 12.29
CA VAL A 95 -6.39 21.18 13.46
C VAL A 95 -7.82 21.46 13.86
N ASN A 96 -8.69 20.46 13.75
CA ASN A 96 -10.10 20.57 14.05
C ASN A 96 -10.53 19.52 15.09
N ASN A 97 -11.15 19.96 16.14
CA ASN A 97 -11.66 19.14 17.25
C ASN A 97 -13.12 19.46 17.60
N GLY A 98 -13.81 20.20 16.74
CA GLY A 98 -15.19 20.64 16.97
C GLY A 98 -15.33 21.89 17.85
N GLU A 99 -14.20 22.48 18.32
CA GLU A 99 -14.28 23.79 18.95
C GLU A 99 -14.71 24.86 17.94
N PRO A 100 -15.60 25.75 18.31
CA PRO A 100 -16.09 26.81 17.42
C PRO A 100 -15.06 27.97 17.30
N VAL A 101 -13.81 27.64 16.97
CA VAL A 101 -12.71 28.62 16.88
C VAL A 101 -12.97 29.68 15.83
N SER A 102 -13.59 29.30 14.72
CA SER A 102 -13.98 30.18 13.61
C SER A 102 -15.46 30.54 13.59
N GLU A 103 -16.27 30.03 14.53
CA GLU A 103 -17.75 30.11 14.48
C GLU A 103 -18.27 31.56 14.34
N ALA A 104 -17.73 32.48 15.12
CA ALA A 104 -18.13 33.88 15.00
C ALA A 104 -17.79 34.48 13.63
N ARG A 105 -16.60 34.11 13.10
CA ARG A 105 -16.13 34.55 11.79
C ARG A 105 -16.92 33.87 10.67
N ASP A 106 -17.15 32.55 10.78
CA ASP A 106 -17.95 31.79 9.81
C ASP A 106 -19.39 32.31 9.78
N ARG A 107 -19.98 32.55 10.93
CA ARG A 107 -21.34 33.12 11.03
C ARG A 107 -21.42 34.51 10.38
N GLN A 108 -20.45 35.37 10.69
CA GLN A 108 -20.38 36.71 10.08
C GLN A 108 -20.17 36.59 8.56
N PHE A 109 -19.27 35.71 8.12
CA PHE A 109 -19.00 35.52 6.71
C PHE A 109 -20.20 34.98 5.94
N ILE A 110 -20.90 33.97 6.48
CA ILE A 110 -22.15 33.44 5.90
C ILE A 110 -23.20 34.56 5.80
N PHE A 111 -23.34 35.37 6.85
CA PHE A 111 -24.30 36.46 6.87
C PHE A 111 -23.98 37.54 5.81
N ASP A 112 -22.73 37.94 5.73
CA ASP A 112 -22.29 38.99 4.78
C ASP A 112 -22.38 38.55 3.31
N HIS A 113 -22.19 37.23 3.05
CA HIS A 113 -22.20 36.67 1.68
C HIS A 113 -23.43 35.81 1.39
N ARG A 114 -24.50 35.88 2.21
CA ARG A 114 -25.67 34.99 2.10
C ARG A 114 -26.33 35.00 0.74
N TYR A 115 -26.40 36.18 0.07
CA TYR A 115 -27.02 36.27 -1.22
C TYR A 115 -26.19 35.69 -2.36
N VAL A 116 -24.90 35.54 -2.20
CA VAL A 116 -24.01 34.89 -3.18
C VAL A 116 -23.96 33.40 -2.93
N LEU A 117 -24.01 32.97 -1.67
CA LEU A 117 -23.86 31.57 -1.25
C LEU A 117 -25.18 30.79 -1.33
N SER A 118 -26.33 31.40 -1.03
CA SER A 118 -27.59 30.70 -0.95
C SER A 118 -28.16 30.30 -2.32
N PRO A 119 -28.46 29.02 -2.54
CA PRO A 119 -29.14 28.56 -3.76
C PRO A 119 -30.60 29.00 -3.83
N ALA A 120 -31.19 29.47 -2.72
CA ALA A 120 -32.56 29.94 -2.67
C ALA A 120 -32.73 31.33 -3.33
N VAL A 121 -31.64 32.05 -3.57
CA VAL A 121 -31.66 33.37 -4.23
C VAL A 121 -32.04 33.23 -5.70
N THR A 122 -33.33 33.44 -5.99
CA THR A 122 -33.91 33.34 -7.31
C THR A 122 -34.85 34.52 -7.57
N PRO A 123 -35.17 34.90 -8.82
CA PRO A 123 -36.13 35.94 -9.08
C PRO A 123 -37.50 35.69 -8.45
N GLN A 124 -37.92 34.46 -8.34
CA GLN A 124 -39.20 34.03 -7.74
C GLN A 124 -39.19 34.26 -6.22
N ARG A 125 -38.09 33.97 -5.50
CA ARG A 125 -37.95 34.19 -4.05
C ARG A 125 -38.13 35.67 -3.68
N PHE A 126 -37.72 36.60 -4.56
CA PHE A 126 -37.81 38.05 -4.39
C PHE A 126 -39.04 38.65 -5.09
N SER A 127 -39.99 37.85 -5.57
CA SER A 127 -41.30 38.33 -6.00
C SER A 127 -42.19 38.64 -4.78
N ALA A 128 -43.31 39.36 -4.94
CA ALA A 128 -44.24 39.64 -3.81
C ALA A 128 -44.77 38.33 -3.18
N GLU A 129 -45.13 37.35 -4.01
CA GLU A 129 -45.61 36.03 -3.58
C GLU A 129 -44.49 35.23 -2.89
N GLY A 130 -43.25 35.23 -3.44
CA GLY A 130 -42.10 34.56 -2.84
C GLY A 130 -41.70 35.15 -1.51
N LEU A 131 -41.74 36.50 -1.35
CA LEU A 131 -41.49 37.19 -0.09
C LEU A 131 -42.58 36.87 0.92
N HIS A 132 -43.86 36.81 0.49
CA HIS A 132 -45.00 36.44 1.37
C HIS A 132 -44.82 35.02 1.92
N ALA A 133 -44.50 34.05 1.06
CA ALA A 133 -44.21 32.67 1.46
C ALA A 133 -43.02 32.60 2.43
N ALA A 134 -41.92 33.31 2.12
CA ALA A 134 -40.70 33.30 2.96
C ALA A 134 -40.92 33.95 4.32
N LEU A 135 -41.74 34.97 4.42
CA LEU A 135 -42.16 35.54 5.68
C LEU A 135 -42.98 34.57 6.48
N GLY A 136 -43.90 33.80 5.88
CA GLY A 136 -44.68 32.74 6.52
C GLY A 136 -43.73 31.67 7.11
N GLU A 137 -42.81 31.17 6.33
CA GLU A 137 -41.77 30.20 6.79
C GLU A 137 -40.97 30.75 7.97
N SER A 138 -40.59 32.05 7.94
CA SER A 138 -39.85 32.69 9.04
C SER A 138 -40.71 32.89 10.29
N LEU A 139 -42.01 33.13 10.16
CA LEU A 139 -42.98 33.23 11.26
C LEU A 139 -43.20 31.84 11.91
N ASP A 140 -43.29 30.79 11.11
CA ASP A 140 -43.35 29.40 11.58
C ASP A 140 -42.09 29.05 12.40
N LEU A 141 -40.91 29.44 11.91
CA LEU A 141 -39.66 29.26 12.63
C LEU A 141 -39.64 30.01 13.97
N LEU A 142 -40.25 31.20 14.07
CA LEU A 142 -40.37 31.93 15.31
C LEU A 142 -41.22 31.19 16.36
N SER A 143 -42.16 30.37 15.95
CA SER A 143 -43.00 29.56 16.83
C SER A 143 -42.31 28.25 17.31
N SER A 144 -41.16 27.93 16.73
CA SER A 144 -40.36 26.74 17.07
C SER A 144 -39.37 26.98 18.20
N SER A 145 -38.66 25.91 18.62
CA SER A 145 -37.57 26.00 19.61
C SER A 145 -36.41 26.93 19.16
N ALA A 146 -36.27 27.19 17.86
CA ALA A 146 -35.29 28.12 17.29
C ALA A 146 -35.76 29.59 17.28
N GLY A 147 -36.95 29.92 17.82
CA GLY A 147 -37.58 31.22 17.72
C GLY A 147 -36.74 32.39 18.26
N LEU A 148 -35.96 32.21 19.34
CA LEU A 148 -35.06 33.26 19.84
C LEU A 148 -33.97 33.66 18.83
N PHE A 149 -33.43 32.71 18.07
CA PHE A 149 -32.46 32.96 17.03
C PHE A 149 -33.12 33.66 15.82
N ALA A 150 -34.25 33.12 15.37
CA ALA A 150 -35.04 33.67 14.29
C ALA A 150 -35.49 35.12 14.55
N LYS A 151 -35.88 35.45 15.77
CA LYS A 151 -36.30 36.81 16.18
C LYS A 151 -35.22 37.87 15.94
N ASN A 152 -33.97 37.56 16.20
CA ASN A 152 -32.87 38.50 16.02
C ASN A 152 -32.46 38.64 14.54
N MET A 153 -32.71 37.62 13.72
CA MET A 153 -32.36 37.60 12.30
C MET A 153 -33.43 38.17 11.40
N LEU A 154 -34.70 38.03 11.76
CA LEU A 154 -35.87 38.40 10.97
C LEU A 154 -35.83 39.82 10.33
N PRO A 155 -35.36 40.87 11.00
CA PRO A 155 -35.32 42.21 10.41
C PRO A 155 -34.33 42.37 9.25
N ARG A 156 -33.31 41.50 9.21
CA ARG A 156 -32.23 41.55 8.20
C ARG A 156 -32.21 40.34 7.27
N ASP A 157 -32.88 39.26 7.61
CA ASP A 157 -32.96 38.02 6.81
C ASP A 157 -34.38 37.43 6.83
N PRO A 158 -35.44 38.20 6.45
CA PRO A 158 -36.80 37.70 6.43
C PRO A 158 -37.03 36.57 5.42
N THR A 159 -36.16 36.44 4.44
CA THR A 159 -36.19 35.33 3.46
C THR A 159 -35.53 34.05 3.94
N GLY A 160 -34.89 34.07 5.11
CA GLY A 160 -34.30 32.89 5.74
C GLY A 160 -33.08 32.32 5.03
N GLU A 161 -32.33 33.14 4.29
CA GLU A 161 -31.15 32.69 3.53
C GLU A 161 -30.06 32.08 4.43
N VAL A 162 -29.85 32.66 5.62
CA VAL A 162 -28.89 32.12 6.57
C VAL A 162 -29.35 30.76 7.12
N ALA A 163 -30.64 30.60 7.39
CA ALA A 163 -31.19 29.31 7.88
C ALA A 163 -31.08 28.24 6.77
N ALA A 164 -31.36 28.61 5.50
CA ALA A 164 -31.18 27.72 4.35
C ALA A 164 -29.71 27.30 4.18
N LEU A 165 -28.76 28.20 4.31
CA LEU A 165 -27.32 27.91 4.25
C LEU A 165 -26.88 27.00 5.39
N VAL A 166 -27.29 27.30 6.62
CA VAL A 166 -26.96 26.46 7.81
C VAL A 166 -27.52 25.05 7.61
N SER A 167 -28.79 24.91 7.19
CA SER A 167 -29.39 23.59 6.95
C SER A 167 -28.70 22.84 5.82
N GLN A 168 -28.21 23.55 4.78
CA GLN A 168 -27.44 22.95 3.71
C GLN A 168 -26.05 22.47 4.17
N LEU A 169 -25.45 23.19 5.11
CA LEU A 169 -24.17 22.82 5.72
C LEU A 169 -24.34 21.71 6.77
N ASP A 170 -25.44 21.69 7.52
CA ASP A 170 -25.76 20.69 8.55
C ASP A 170 -26.16 19.31 7.99
N ASN A 171 -26.48 19.20 6.70
CA ASN A 171 -26.71 17.92 6.03
C ASN A 171 -25.46 17.03 5.95
N THR A 172 -24.31 17.53 6.38
CA THR A 172 -23.17 16.71 6.71
C THR A 172 -23.44 16.05 8.08
N ALA A 173 -23.23 14.73 8.20
CA ALA A 173 -23.29 14.03 9.49
C ALA A 173 -22.21 14.61 10.41
N LEU A 174 -22.60 15.65 11.17
CA LEU A 174 -21.69 16.27 12.14
C LEU A 174 -21.32 15.24 13.20
N PRO A 175 -20.05 15.21 13.65
CA PRO A 175 -19.63 14.40 14.77
C PRO A 175 -20.47 14.73 16.01
N SER A 176 -20.70 13.73 16.87
CA SER A 176 -21.27 14.00 18.19
C SER A 176 -20.39 14.98 18.94
N SER A 177 -20.97 15.86 19.71
CA SER A 177 -20.22 16.84 20.50
C SER A 177 -20.49 16.64 22.00
N THR A 178 -19.41 16.66 22.81
CA THR A 178 -19.48 16.55 24.26
C THR A 178 -18.52 17.57 24.86
N HIS A 179 -19.01 18.39 25.79
CA HIS A 179 -18.26 19.50 26.40
C HIS A 179 -17.61 20.47 25.39
N GLY A 180 -18.24 20.65 24.21
CA GLY A 180 -17.81 21.57 23.18
C GLY A 180 -16.61 21.07 22.35
N VAL A 181 -16.39 19.74 22.27
CA VAL A 181 -15.46 19.10 21.37
C VAL A 181 -16.12 17.89 20.72
N TRP A 182 -15.62 17.47 19.58
CA TRP A 182 -16.09 16.25 18.92
C TRP A 182 -15.83 15.01 19.78
N ALA A 183 -16.82 14.14 19.81
CA ALA A 183 -16.78 12.90 20.57
C ALA A 183 -17.29 11.74 19.71
N SER A 184 -16.85 10.53 20.03
CA SER A 184 -17.42 9.30 19.48
C SER A 184 -18.91 9.19 19.84
N ARG A 185 -19.68 8.44 19.06
CA ARG A 185 -21.13 8.26 19.28
C ARG A 185 -21.46 7.68 20.65
N ASP A 186 -20.58 6.84 21.20
CA ASP A 186 -20.68 6.27 22.54
C ASP A 186 -20.14 7.18 23.66
N GLY A 187 -19.61 8.36 23.28
CA GLY A 187 -19.03 9.32 24.21
C GLY A 187 -17.73 8.88 24.88
N GLN A 188 -17.13 7.74 24.46
CA GLN A 188 -15.94 7.19 25.12
C GLN A 188 -14.63 7.82 24.64
N ARG A 189 -14.63 8.52 23.50
CA ARG A 189 -13.46 9.18 22.91
C ARG A 189 -13.74 10.63 22.57
N ALA A 190 -12.74 11.50 22.75
CA ALA A 190 -12.69 12.79 22.08
C ALA A 190 -11.93 12.61 20.77
N VAL A 191 -12.36 13.28 19.69
CA VAL A 191 -11.81 13.09 18.34
C VAL A 191 -11.28 14.41 17.79
N LEU A 192 -10.14 14.34 17.09
CA LEU A 192 -9.56 15.48 16.39
C LEU A 192 -9.12 15.03 14.99
N VAL A 193 -9.19 15.97 14.06
CA VAL A 193 -8.61 15.84 12.72
C VAL A 193 -7.45 16.81 12.61
N VAL A 194 -6.28 16.28 12.32
CA VAL A 194 -5.04 17.04 12.17
C VAL A 194 -4.58 16.88 10.72
N GLN A 195 -4.27 17.98 10.05
CA GLN A 195 -3.74 17.99 8.69
C GLN A 195 -2.31 18.49 8.70
N THR A 196 -1.40 17.69 8.13
CA THR A 196 -0.01 18.08 7.96
C THR A 196 0.18 18.99 6.75
N THR A 197 1.19 19.87 6.78
CA THR A 197 1.59 20.69 5.62
C THR A 197 2.30 19.85 4.55
N ALA A 198 3.04 18.83 4.97
CA ALA A 198 3.78 17.93 4.09
C ALA A 198 2.87 16.92 3.39
N ALA A 199 3.30 16.44 2.23
CA ALA A 199 2.62 15.35 1.52
C ALA A 199 2.61 14.07 2.37
N GLY A 200 1.54 13.27 2.26
CA GLY A 200 1.42 12.00 2.97
C GLY A 200 2.47 10.96 2.57
N SER A 201 3.07 11.10 1.39
CA SER A 201 4.17 10.27 0.90
C SER A 201 5.52 10.61 1.52
N ASP A 202 5.69 11.78 2.14
CA ASP A 202 6.93 12.13 2.85
C ASP A 202 6.92 11.51 4.25
N THR A 203 7.35 10.26 4.32
CA THR A 203 7.30 9.46 5.55
C THR A 203 8.17 10.00 6.68
N ASP A 204 9.24 10.76 6.37
CA ASP A 204 10.11 11.32 7.40
C ASP A 204 9.46 12.53 8.08
N VAL A 205 8.87 13.42 7.30
CA VAL A 205 8.14 14.57 7.85
C VAL A 205 6.85 14.11 8.54
N GLN A 206 6.16 13.10 8.00
CA GLN A 206 5.00 12.51 8.67
C GLN A 206 5.38 11.88 10.03
N ALA A 207 6.52 11.19 10.13
CA ALA A 207 6.99 10.65 11.40
C ALA A 207 7.27 11.75 12.43
N GLN A 208 7.89 12.86 12.02
CA GLN A 208 8.13 14.02 12.87
C GLN A 208 6.81 14.65 13.35
N ALA A 209 5.83 14.79 12.46
CA ALA A 209 4.51 15.31 12.81
C ALA A 209 3.79 14.41 13.83
N ILE A 210 3.81 13.08 13.63
CA ILE A 210 3.24 12.10 14.56
C ILE A 210 3.92 12.17 15.93
N ASP A 211 5.25 12.27 15.97
CA ASP A 211 6.01 12.43 17.19
C ASP A 211 5.71 13.76 17.90
N THR A 212 5.48 14.82 17.12
CA THR A 212 5.07 16.12 17.69
C THR A 212 3.69 16.03 18.32
N VAL A 213 2.72 15.39 17.67
CA VAL A 213 1.39 15.15 18.24
C VAL A 213 1.51 14.36 19.55
N ARG A 214 2.29 13.27 19.56
CA ARG A 214 2.47 12.43 20.76
C ARG A 214 3.12 13.18 21.91
N ARG A 215 4.24 13.86 21.65
CA ARG A 215 4.95 14.66 22.67
C ARG A 215 4.08 15.78 23.22
N THR A 216 3.32 16.46 22.38
CA THR A 216 2.40 17.52 22.78
C THR A 216 1.30 16.97 23.66
N PHE A 217 0.72 15.83 23.29
CA PHE A 217 -0.27 15.12 24.10
C PHE A 217 0.28 14.77 25.49
N ASP A 218 1.47 14.17 25.57
CA ASP A 218 2.10 13.80 26.83
C ASP A 218 2.40 15.02 27.71
N ALA A 219 2.76 16.15 27.10
CA ALA A 219 3.00 17.40 27.80
C ALA A 219 1.70 18.02 28.36
N VAL A 220 0.61 17.93 27.61
CA VAL A 220 -0.73 18.40 27.99
C VAL A 220 -1.34 17.45 29.04
N ALA A 221 -1.22 16.14 28.88
CA ALA A 221 -1.77 15.16 29.81
C ALA A 221 -1.19 15.30 31.24
N ARG A 222 0.06 15.72 31.37
CA ARG A 222 0.68 16.01 32.67
C ARG A 222 0.10 17.24 33.38
N LYS A 223 -0.58 18.12 32.65
CA LYS A 223 -1.16 19.37 33.20
C LYS A 223 -2.66 19.27 33.49
N VAL A 224 -3.35 18.33 32.84
CA VAL A 224 -4.80 18.16 32.99
C VAL A 224 -5.10 17.22 34.18
N PRO A 225 -5.95 17.60 35.10
CA PRO A 225 -6.39 16.74 36.23
C PRO A 225 -7.05 15.45 35.68
N ASN A 226 -6.87 14.34 36.39
CA ASN A 226 -7.44 13.03 36.07
C ASN A 226 -7.08 12.47 34.70
N ALA A 227 -6.05 13.01 34.03
CA ALA A 227 -5.62 12.56 32.71
C ALA A 227 -4.65 11.38 32.73
N ALA A 228 -4.27 10.83 33.88
CA ALA A 228 -3.27 9.79 34.01
C ALA A 228 -3.63 8.49 33.26
N SER A 229 -4.91 8.20 33.09
CA SER A 229 -5.41 7.05 32.33
C SER A 229 -5.70 7.38 30.84
N ALA A 230 -5.53 8.63 30.42
CA ALA A 230 -5.78 9.04 29.06
C ALA A 230 -4.76 8.45 28.10
N ARG A 231 -5.23 7.99 26.95
CA ARG A 231 -4.40 7.43 25.87
C ARG A 231 -4.73 8.10 24.56
N ILE A 232 -3.71 8.34 23.77
CA ILE A 232 -3.86 8.85 22.41
C ILE A 232 -3.86 7.69 21.42
N LEU A 233 -4.82 7.71 20.53
CA LEU A 233 -4.91 6.83 19.35
C LEU A 233 -4.70 7.69 18.12
N MET A 234 -3.93 7.21 17.18
CA MET A 234 -3.70 7.92 15.91
C MET A 234 -3.88 6.96 14.75
N THR A 235 -4.50 7.44 13.68
CA THR A 235 -4.66 6.70 12.44
C THR A 235 -4.67 7.65 11.25
N GLY A 236 -4.57 7.10 10.06
CA GLY A 236 -4.56 7.83 8.81
C GLY A 236 -3.45 7.35 7.89
N PRO A 237 -3.50 7.70 6.59
CA PRO A 237 -2.52 7.21 5.62
C PRO A 237 -1.06 7.52 5.99
N GLY A 238 -0.78 8.72 6.51
CA GLY A 238 0.56 9.09 6.99
C GLY A 238 1.03 8.21 8.16
N VAL A 239 0.13 7.90 9.10
CA VAL A 239 0.42 7.00 10.23
C VAL A 239 0.72 5.59 9.74
N PHE A 240 -0.10 5.06 8.82
CA PHE A 240 0.13 3.74 8.23
C PHE A 240 1.45 3.66 7.46
N SER A 241 1.81 4.71 6.73
CA SER A 241 3.07 4.77 6.00
C SER A 241 4.28 4.71 6.94
N VAL A 242 4.23 5.45 8.05
CA VAL A 242 5.29 5.45 9.08
C VAL A 242 5.34 4.10 9.81
N GLU A 243 4.21 3.57 10.29
CA GLU A 243 4.14 2.26 10.95
C GLU A 243 4.65 1.14 10.03
N SER A 244 4.26 1.16 8.76
CA SER A 244 4.71 0.18 7.76
C SER A 244 6.21 0.27 7.53
N ARG A 245 6.76 1.49 7.38
CA ARG A 245 8.20 1.73 7.25
C ARG A 245 8.98 1.17 8.45
N ASP A 246 8.53 1.50 9.65
CA ASP A 246 9.20 1.08 10.87
C ASP A 246 9.12 -0.44 11.05
N THR A 247 7.98 -1.05 10.72
CA THR A 247 7.80 -2.50 10.72
C THR A 247 8.74 -3.17 9.70
N ILE A 248 8.78 -2.66 8.46
CA ILE A 248 9.67 -3.18 7.40
C ILE A 248 11.13 -3.07 7.84
N LYS A 249 11.54 -1.90 8.34
CA LYS A 249 12.92 -1.68 8.80
C LYS A 249 13.31 -2.64 9.91
N HIS A 250 12.49 -2.73 10.95
CA HIS A 250 12.74 -3.61 12.09
C HIS A 250 12.78 -5.10 11.68
N ASP A 251 11.83 -5.53 10.84
CA ASP A 251 11.79 -6.91 10.36
C ASP A 251 13.01 -7.23 9.48
N VAL A 252 13.38 -6.32 8.56
CA VAL A 252 14.56 -6.50 7.71
C VAL A 252 15.83 -6.61 8.57
N GLU A 253 16.03 -5.74 9.54
CA GLU A 253 17.19 -5.78 10.45
C GLU A 253 17.21 -7.08 11.25
N ARG A 254 16.10 -7.45 11.88
CA ARG A 254 15.97 -8.66 12.69
C ARG A 254 16.18 -9.93 11.87
N LEU A 255 15.44 -10.07 10.76
CA LEU A 255 15.48 -11.28 9.95
C LEU A 255 16.80 -11.43 9.22
N SER A 256 17.42 -10.33 8.74
CA SER A 256 18.75 -10.37 8.13
C SER A 256 19.82 -10.79 9.14
N THR A 257 19.76 -10.27 10.37
CA THR A 257 20.68 -10.64 11.43
C THR A 257 20.52 -12.12 11.82
N VAL A 258 19.29 -12.58 12.05
CA VAL A 258 19.01 -13.98 12.40
C VAL A 258 19.40 -14.90 11.25
N SER A 259 19.10 -14.55 10.00
CA SER A 259 19.49 -15.33 8.81
C SER A 259 21.01 -15.45 8.70
N LEU A 260 21.72 -14.33 8.84
CA LEU A 260 23.18 -14.33 8.79
C LEU A 260 23.79 -15.17 9.90
N VAL A 261 23.31 -15.04 11.14
CA VAL A 261 23.77 -15.84 12.29
C VAL A 261 23.51 -17.33 12.05
N LEU A 262 22.32 -17.69 11.55
CA LEU A 262 21.97 -19.07 11.27
C LEU A 262 22.82 -19.67 10.14
N VAL A 263 23.04 -18.94 9.06
CA VAL A 263 23.91 -19.34 7.94
C VAL A 263 25.36 -19.46 8.42
N VAL A 264 25.87 -18.50 9.21
CA VAL A 264 27.21 -18.57 9.80
C VAL A 264 27.34 -19.79 10.70
N ALA A 265 26.37 -20.05 11.57
CA ALA A 265 26.34 -21.22 12.45
C ALA A 265 26.34 -22.53 11.62
N LEU A 266 25.50 -22.59 10.56
CA LEU A 266 25.47 -23.73 9.65
C LEU A 266 26.83 -23.95 8.98
N LEU A 267 27.45 -22.87 8.46
CA LEU A 267 28.76 -22.94 7.83
C LEU A 267 29.86 -23.35 8.82
N LEU A 268 29.80 -22.90 10.09
CA LEU A 268 30.74 -23.30 11.13
C LEU A 268 30.62 -24.81 11.47
N THR A 269 29.43 -25.41 11.32
CA THR A 269 29.30 -26.87 11.52
C THR A 269 30.03 -27.63 10.42
N VAL A 270 30.13 -27.09 9.20
CA VAL A 270 30.79 -27.72 8.05
C VAL A 270 32.27 -27.34 7.97
N TYR A 271 32.58 -26.08 8.19
CA TYR A 271 33.93 -25.52 8.11
C TYR A 271 34.47 -25.26 9.52
N ARG A 272 35.50 -25.99 9.94
CA ARG A 272 36.11 -25.77 11.26
C ARG A 272 36.96 -24.51 11.38
N SER A 273 36.88 -23.60 10.47
CA SER A 273 37.73 -22.42 10.38
C SER A 273 36.87 -21.16 10.14
N PRO A 274 36.90 -20.17 11.06
CA PRO A 274 36.22 -18.89 10.88
C PRO A 274 36.69 -18.18 9.60
N ARG A 275 37.95 -18.35 9.23
CA ARG A 275 38.51 -17.80 7.98
C ARG A 275 37.80 -18.38 6.74
N THR A 276 37.51 -19.69 6.73
CA THR A 276 36.80 -20.33 5.63
C THR A 276 35.34 -19.86 5.55
N VAL A 277 34.70 -19.64 6.69
CA VAL A 277 33.35 -19.03 6.75
C VAL A 277 33.37 -17.62 6.17
N MET A 278 34.30 -16.76 6.57
CA MET A 278 34.43 -15.40 6.02
C MET A 278 34.64 -15.44 4.49
N LEU A 279 35.48 -16.33 4.00
CA LEU A 279 35.68 -16.52 2.57
C LEU A 279 34.39 -17.02 1.88
N GLY A 280 33.61 -17.88 2.53
CA GLY A 280 32.35 -18.38 2.02
C GLY A 280 31.26 -17.34 1.92
N LEU A 281 31.25 -16.33 2.80
CA LEU A 281 30.33 -15.21 2.76
C LEU A 281 30.72 -14.12 1.77
N LEU A 282 31.96 -14.07 1.31
CA LEU A 282 32.47 -13.01 0.44
C LEU A 282 31.69 -12.87 -0.88
N PRO A 283 31.32 -13.98 -1.60
CA PRO A 283 30.47 -13.88 -2.79
C PRO A 283 29.09 -13.29 -2.48
N VAL A 284 28.51 -13.66 -1.35
CA VAL A 284 27.21 -13.20 -0.90
C VAL A 284 27.23 -11.68 -0.68
N LEU A 285 28.17 -11.21 0.14
CA LEU A 285 28.32 -9.78 0.44
C LEU A 285 28.59 -8.95 -0.82
N SER A 286 29.40 -9.50 -1.74
CA SER A 286 29.66 -8.87 -3.04
C SER A 286 28.40 -8.81 -3.90
N GLY A 287 27.57 -9.86 -3.88
CA GLY A 287 26.29 -9.93 -4.59
C GLY A 287 25.29 -8.93 -4.04
N VAL A 288 25.16 -8.84 -2.71
CA VAL A 288 24.28 -7.84 -2.05
C VAL A 288 24.71 -6.44 -2.43
N ALA A 289 26.00 -6.10 -2.32
CA ALA A 289 26.49 -4.78 -2.65
C ALA A 289 26.24 -4.42 -4.14
N ALA A 290 26.50 -5.33 -5.05
CA ALA A 290 26.27 -5.13 -6.48
C ALA A 290 24.77 -5.00 -6.80
N GLY A 291 23.93 -5.81 -6.15
CA GLY A 291 22.46 -5.75 -6.31
C GLY A 291 21.87 -4.41 -5.86
N VAL A 292 22.26 -3.94 -4.66
CA VAL A 292 21.85 -2.61 -4.16
C VAL A 292 22.32 -1.49 -5.09
N ALA A 293 23.58 -1.53 -5.52
CA ALA A 293 24.12 -0.52 -6.42
C ALA A 293 23.39 -0.51 -7.79
N ALA A 294 23.07 -1.67 -8.35
CA ALA A 294 22.34 -1.77 -9.62
C ALA A 294 20.93 -1.20 -9.51
N VAL A 295 20.19 -1.52 -8.44
CA VAL A 295 18.84 -0.96 -8.20
C VAL A 295 18.93 0.54 -8.00
N SER A 296 19.87 1.02 -7.20
CA SER A 296 20.06 2.45 -6.97
C SER A 296 20.34 3.23 -8.26
N LEU A 297 21.23 2.72 -9.11
CA LEU A 297 21.55 3.37 -10.39
C LEU A 297 20.40 3.36 -11.40
N THR A 298 19.53 2.35 -11.34
CA THR A 298 18.42 2.19 -12.29
C THR A 298 17.17 2.95 -11.86
N PHE A 299 16.87 2.96 -10.57
CA PHE A 299 15.61 3.50 -10.03
C PHE A 299 15.80 4.78 -9.20
N GLY A 300 17.01 5.17 -8.88
CA GLY A 300 17.33 6.33 -8.03
C GLY A 300 17.12 6.08 -6.53
N ALA A 301 16.28 5.12 -6.16
CA ALA A 301 16.00 4.75 -4.77
C ALA A 301 15.85 3.23 -4.61
N VAL A 302 16.23 2.72 -3.45
CA VAL A 302 16.07 1.29 -3.12
C VAL A 302 14.94 1.14 -2.11
N HIS A 303 13.98 0.31 -2.44
CA HIS A 303 12.85 0.06 -1.56
C HIS A 303 13.23 -0.93 -0.43
N GLY A 304 12.72 -0.67 0.80
CA GLY A 304 13.02 -1.49 1.98
C GLY A 304 12.66 -2.97 1.80
N LEU A 305 11.59 -3.29 1.06
CA LEU A 305 11.24 -4.66 0.73
C LEU A 305 12.31 -5.34 -0.14
N THR A 306 12.93 -4.62 -1.08
CA THR A 306 14.04 -5.15 -1.90
C THR A 306 15.24 -5.51 -1.02
N LEU A 307 15.52 -4.73 0.04
CA LEU A 307 16.54 -5.07 1.04
C LEU A 307 16.14 -6.28 1.88
N GLY A 308 14.86 -6.40 2.26
CA GLY A 308 14.33 -7.57 2.96
C GLY A 308 14.59 -8.87 2.19
N PHE A 309 14.49 -8.81 0.87
CA PHE A 309 14.90 -9.91 -0.01
C PHE A 309 16.42 -10.16 -0.05
N GLY A 310 17.24 -9.25 0.47
CA GLY A 310 18.67 -9.50 0.67
C GLY A 310 18.95 -10.75 1.49
N THR A 311 18.07 -11.09 2.43
CA THR A 311 18.16 -12.33 3.24
C THR A 311 18.06 -13.59 2.37
N THR A 312 17.22 -13.56 1.33
CA THR A 312 17.03 -14.70 0.43
C THR A 312 18.26 -14.92 -0.46
N LEU A 313 18.86 -13.80 -0.92
CA LEU A 313 20.10 -13.84 -1.68
C LEU A 313 21.24 -14.43 -0.83
N ILE A 314 21.27 -14.18 0.50
CA ILE A 314 22.21 -14.81 1.40
C ILE A 314 22.07 -16.34 1.34
N GLY A 315 20.84 -16.85 1.40
CA GLY A 315 20.56 -18.29 1.34
C GLY A 315 20.98 -18.93 0.03
N GLU A 316 20.67 -18.31 -1.13
CA GLU A 316 20.96 -18.90 -2.46
C GLU A 316 22.42 -18.68 -2.90
N ALA A 317 22.99 -17.51 -2.66
CA ALA A 317 24.35 -17.21 -3.13
C ALA A 317 25.43 -17.93 -2.32
N VAL A 318 25.15 -18.30 -1.06
CA VAL A 318 26.11 -19.07 -0.23
C VAL A 318 26.31 -20.48 -0.78
N ASP A 319 25.34 -21.05 -1.50
CA ASP A 319 25.40 -22.38 -2.09
C ASP A 319 26.61 -22.55 -2.98
N TYR A 320 26.97 -21.53 -3.76
CA TYR A 320 28.12 -21.61 -4.66
C TYR A 320 29.44 -21.76 -3.92
N SER A 321 29.59 -21.11 -2.79
CA SER A 321 30.78 -21.27 -1.93
C SER A 321 30.80 -22.62 -1.26
N ILE A 322 29.64 -23.17 -0.84
CA ILE A 322 29.50 -24.51 -0.26
C ILE A 322 29.92 -25.55 -1.32
N TYR A 323 29.44 -25.45 -2.54
CA TYR A 323 29.82 -26.37 -3.61
C TYR A 323 31.33 -26.28 -3.89
N LEU A 324 31.92 -25.10 -3.95
CA LEU A 324 33.36 -24.95 -4.13
C LEU A 324 34.15 -25.62 -3.00
N PHE A 325 33.87 -25.30 -1.74
CA PHE A 325 34.69 -25.75 -0.63
C PHE A 325 34.48 -27.22 -0.28
N VAL A 326 33.25 -27.74 -0.29
CA VAL A 326 32.93 -29.11 0.07
C VAL A 326 33.32 -30.09 -1.05
N GLN A 327 33.03 -29.76 -2.30
CA GLN A 327 33.28 -30.64 -3.45
C GLN A 327 34.73 -30.62 -3.90
N SER A 328 35.48 -29.50 -3.67
CA SER A 328 36.91 -29.43 -4.03
C SER A 328 37.85 -29.98 -2.92
N ALA A 329 37.33 -30.37 -1.77
CA ALA A 329 38.12 -30.71 -0.59
C ALA A 329 38.90 -32.02 -0.69
N ARG A 330 38.62 -32.93 -1.67
CA ARG A 330 39.29 -34.25 -1.70
C ARG A 330 39.36 -34.88 -3.11
N LEU A 331 40.50 -34.65 -3.73
CA LEU A 331 41.14 -35.70 -4.52
C LEU A 331 42.37 -36.10 -3.71
N ARG A 332 42.37 -37.28 -3.06
CA ARG A 332 43.57 -37.80 -2.32
C ARG A 332 44.74 -37.82 -3.24
N GLY A 333 45.84 -37.11 -2.91
CA GLY A 333 47.09 -37.10 -3.67
C GLY A 333 47.14 -36.01 -4.77
N ALA A 334 46.10 -35.22 -5.03
CA ALA A 334 46.11 -34.17 -6.02
C ALA A 334 46.60 -32.81 -5.42
N THR A 335 47.29 -32.03 -6.24
CA THR A 335 47.67 -30.67 -5.85
C THR A 335 46.43 -29.80 -5.68
N PRO A 336 46.45 -28.71 -4.90
CA PRO A 336 45.34 -27.77 -4.78
C PRO A 336 44.85 -27.22 -6.13
N ASN A 337 45.75 -27.09 -7.09
CA ASN A 337 45.42 -26.62 -8.44
C ASN A 337 44.69 -27.71 -9.27
N ASP A 338 45.06 -28.98 -9.10
CA ASP A 338 44.41 -30.10 -9.80
C ASP A 338 42.99 -30.34 -9.26
N SER A 339 42.80 -30.20 -7.94
CA SER A 339 41.49 -30.28 -7.31
C SER A 339 40.56 -29.16 -7.80
N LEU A 340 41.09 -27.95 -7.97
CA LEU A 340 40.32 -26.81 -8.50
C LEU A 340 39.97 -27.00 -9.97
N ARG A 341 40.92 -27.46 -10.79
CA ARG A 341 40.68 -27.78 -12.21
C ARG A 341 39.61 -28.86 -12.36
N ALA A 342 39.70 -29.91 -11.58
CA ALA A 342 38.69 -30.97 -11.58
C ALA A 342 37.30 -30.44 -11.16
N TRP A 343 37.22 -29.59 -10.15
CA TRP A 343 35.94 -28.97 -9.77
C TRP A 343 35.37 -28.11 -10.90
N ILE A 344 36.21 -27.30 -11.59
CA ILE A 344 35.79 -26.45 -12.68
C ILE A 344 35.27 -27.29 -13.87
N THR A 345 35.86 -28.39 -14.18
CA THR A 345 35.45 -29.22 -15.33
C THR A 345 34.22 -30.09 -14.99
N THR A 346 34.06 -30.53 -13.77
CA THR A 346 33.04 -31.51 -13.40
C THR A 346 31.78 -30.84 -12.85
N TYR A 347 31.91 -29.87 -11.95
CA TYR A 347 30.76 -29.32 -11.22
C TYR A 347 30.31 -27.93 -11.72
N TRP A 348 31.23 -27.08 -12.18
CA TRP A 348 30.91 -25.75 -12.64
C TRP A 348 29.87 -25.70 -13.77
N PRO A 349 29.86 -26.61 -14.78
CA PRO A 349 28.82 -26.59 -15.79
C PRO A 349 27.42 -26.75 -15.23
N THR A 350 27.26 -27.60 -14.19
CA THR A 350 25.96 -27.79 -13.50
C THR A 350 25.59 -26.55 -12.68
N ILE A 351 26.53 -25.98 -11.93
CA ILE A 351 26.33 -24.76 -11.13
C ILE A 351 25.96 -23.59 -12.03
N ARG A 352 26.70 -23.41 -13.14
CA ARG A 352 26.39 -22.36 -14.12
C ARG A 352 24.98 -22.50 -14.70
N LEU A 353 24.55 -23.73 -14.99
CA LEU A 353 23.20 -23.98 -15.48
C LEU A 353 22.15 -23.62 -14.41
N GLY A 354 22.41 -23.96 -13.15
CA GLY A 354 21.56 -23.57 -12.03
C GLY A 354 21.47 -22.03 -11.87
N VAL A 355 22.62 -21.32 -11.94
CA VAL A 355 22.61 -19.83 -11.94
C VAL A 355 21.75 -19.30 -13.10
N LEU A 356 21.87 -19.86 -14.29
CA LEU A 356 21.08 -19.42 -15.45
C LEU A 356 19.57 -19.68 -15.28
N THR A 357 19.18 -20.79 -14.65
CA THR A 357 17.77 -21.06 -14.36
C THR A 357 17.21 -20.09 -13.32
N SER A 358 17.98 -19.75 -12.29
CA SER A 358 17.58 -18.72 -11.31
C SER A 358 17.50 -17.33 -11.99
N VAL A 359 18.46 -16.97 -12.84
CA VAL A 359 18.41 -15.73 -13.62
C VAL A 359 17.18 -15.68 -14.53
N CYS A 360 16.81 -16.77 -15.20
CA CYS A 360 15.57 -16.83 -16.00
C CYS A 360 14.32 -16.63 -15.14
N GLY A 361 14.26 -17.21 -13.95
CA GLY A 361 13.16 -17.03 -13.01
C GLY A 361 13.03 -15.57 -12.60
N PHE A 362 14.12 -14.94 -12.14
CA PHE A 362 14.11 -13.53 -11.76
C PHE A 362 13.92 -12.57 -12.93
N ALA A 363 14.36 -12.96 -14.15
CA ALA A 363 14.21 -12.13 -15.34
C ALA A 363 12.74 -11.93 -15.75
N SER A 364 11.87 -12.90 -15.47
CA SER A 364 10.43 -12.73 -15.72
C SER A 364 9.84 -11.56 -14.92
N MET A 365 10.37 -11.29 -13.71
CA MET A 365 9.91 -10.19 -12.87
C MET A 365 10.28 -8.82 -13.43
N LEU A 366 11.33 -8.72 -14.28
CA LEU A 366 11.73 -7.44 -14.90
C LEU A 366 10.64 -6.88 -15.83
N PHE A 367 9.75 -7.72 -16.31
CA PHE A 367 8.66 -7.37 -17.23
C PHE A 367 7.32 -7.17 -16.50
N SER A 368 7.29 -7.30 -15.17
CA SER A 368 6.08 -7.07 -14.39
C SER A 368 5.68 -5.59 -14.38
N GLY A 369 4.40 -5.30 -14.53
CA GLY A 369 3.83 -3.97 -14.32
C GLY A 369 3.93 -3.47 -12.88
N PHE A 370 4.34 -4.35 -11.94
CA PHE A 370 4.49 -4.04 -10.53
C PHE A 370 5.94 -3.64 -10.21
N PRO A 371 6.25 -2.34 -9.98
CA PRO A 371 7.63 -1.84 -9.88
C PRO A 371 8.49 -2.52 -8.80
N GLY A 372 7.87 -2.94 -7.69
CA GLY A 372 8.58 -3.65 -6.62
C GLY A 372 9.16 -4.99 -7.07
N LEU A 373 8.44 -5.74 -7.91
CA LEU A 373 8.94 -6.99 -8.48
C LEU A 373 10.08 -6.74 -9.47
N VAL A 374 10.02 -5.64 -10.23
CA VAL A 374 11.12 -5.26 -11.15
C VAL A 374 12.40 -4.96 -10.38
N GLN A 375 12.32 -4.20 -9.28
CA GLN A 375 13.48 -3.94 -8.42
C GLN A 375 14.04 -5.23 -7.84
N LEU A 376 13.16 -6.11 -7.36
CA LEU A 376 13.52 -7.40 -6.80
C LEU A 376 14.21 -8.29 -7.83
N GLY A 377 13.66 -8.38 -9.03
CA GLY A 377 14.24 -9.14 -10.13
C GLY A 377 15.64 -8.65 -10.49
N LEU A 378 15.82 -7.33 -10.65
CA LEU A 378 17.12 -6.74 -10.96
C LEU A 378 18.13 -6.99 -9.83
N TYR A 379 17.74 -6.75 -8.58
CA TYR A 379 18.55 -7.00 -7.40
C TYR A 379 19.07 -8.44 -7.35
N SER A 380 18.16 -9.39 -7.54
CA SER A 380 18.47 -10.82 -7.46
C SER A 380 19.36 -11.29 -8.61
N ILE A 381 19.09 -10.85 -9.84
CA ILE A 381 19.90 -11.21 -11.02
C ILE A 381 21.33 -10.70 -10.83
N VAL A 382 21.49 -9.42 -10.55
CA VAL A 382 22.84 -8.81 -10.40
C VAL A 382 23.56 -9.41 -9.22
N GLY A 383 22.87 -9.59 -8.10
CA GLY A 383 23.44 -10.20 -6.90
C GLY A 383 23.92 -11.62 -7.13
N LEU A 384 23.09 -12.46 -7.74
CA LEU A 384 23.37 -13.87 -7.99
C LEU A 384 24.52 -14.07 -9.01
N VAL A 385 24.47 -13.32 -10.12
CA VAL A 385 25.53 -13.34 -11.13
C VAL A 385 26.86 -12.89 -10.52
N THR A 386 26.86 -11.81 -9.74
CA THR A 386 28.06 -11.33 -9.05
C THR A 386 28.61 -12.39 -8.09
N ALA A 387 27.74 -13.00 -7.26
CA ALA A 387 28.15 -14.06 -6.35
C ALA A 387 28.77 -15.27 -7.08
N ALA A 388 28.16 -15.68 -8.20
CA ALA A 388 28.69 -16.76 -9.02
C ALA A 388 30.04 -16.42 -9.66
N LEU A 389 30.21 -15.21 -10.18
CA LEU A 389 31.46 -14.71 -10.76
C LEU A 389 32.57 -14.60 -9.70
N VAL A 390 32.26 -14.06 -8.51
CA VAL A 390 33.21 -13.99 -7.40
C VAL A 390 33.63 -15.39 -6.94
N THR A 391 32.68 -16.31 -6.85
CA THR A 391 33.00 -17.72 -6.51
C THR A 391 33.91 -18.38 -7.55
N ARG A 392 33.68 -18.09 -8.84
CA ARG A 392 34.44 -18.70 -9.94
C ARG A 392 35.81 -18.09 -10.13
N TYR A 393 35.95 -16.77 -10.04
CA TYR A 393 37.17 -16.08 -10.46
C TYR A 393 37.95 -15.45 -9.31
N VAL A 394 37.35 -15.10 -8.19
CA VAL A 394 37.99 -14.44 -7.07
C VAL A 394 38.33 -15.42 -5.94
N LEU A 395 37.34 -16.20 -5.51
CA LEU A 395 37.44 -17.09 -4.34
C LEU A 395 38.55 -18.14 -4.48
N PRO A 396 38.81 -18.74 -5.66
CA PRO A 396 39.95 -19.68 -5.83
C PRO A 396 41.32 -19.06 -5.53
N HIS A 397 41.44 -17.74 -5.73
CA HIS A 397 42.73 -17.06 -5.48
C HIS A 397 42.93 -16.69 -4.00
N LEU A 398 41.84 -16.58 -3.24
CA LEU A 398 41.82 -16.17 -1.83
C LEU A 398 41.85 -17.37 -0.86
N ARG A 399 41.41 -18.56 -1.30
CA ARG A 399 41.18 -19.71 -0.42
C ARG A 399 42.44 -20.30 0.21
N GLY A 400 43.63 -20.09 -0.39
CA GLY A 400 44.86 -20.71 0.07
C GLY A 400 44.95 -22.21 -0.27
N ALA A 401 46.00 -22.90 0.24
CA ALA A 401 46.27 -24.31 -0.09
C ALA A 401 45.42 -25.32 0.71
N GLU A 402 45.01 -25.00 1.92
CA GLU A 402 44.25 -25.90 2.78
C GLU A 402 42.92 -25.26 3.18
N VAL A 403 41.83 -25.94 2.89
CA VAL A 403 40.48 -25.63 3.40
C VAL A 403 40.17 -26.69 4.44
N ALA A 404 40.10 -26.29 5.72
CA ALA A 404 39.74 -27.17 6.80
C ALA A 404 38.24 -27.44 6.79
N THR A 405 37.84 -28.56 6.17
CA THR A 405 36.46 -29.06 6.21
C THR A 405 36.38 -30.22 7.24
N ARG A 406 35.22 -30.34 7.89
CA ARG A 406 34.91 -31.46 8.78
C ARG A 406 34.83 -32.76 7.97
N ASP A 407 35.15 -33.89 8.58
CA ASP A 407 34.86 -35.16 7.97
C ASP A 407 33.35 -35.45 8.00
N VAL A 408 32.75 -35.26 6.85
CA VAL A 408 31.30 -35.45 6.64
C VAL A 408 30.96 -36.83 6.07
N SER A 409 31.95 -37.75 6.07
CA SER A 409 31.79 -39.09 5.49
C SER A 409 30.62 -39.88 6.07
N ARG A 410 30.41 -39.82 7.40
CA ARG A 410 29.29 -40.52 8.10
C ARG A 410 27.92 -39.97 7.65
N VAL A 411 27.77 -38.63 7.61
CA VAL A 411 26.56 -38.01 7.17
C VAL A 411 26.33 -38.28 5.67
N GLY A 412 27.38 -38.19 4.87
CA GLY A 412 27.32 -38.52 3.46
C GLY A 412 26.92 -39.96 3.17
N ALA A 413 27.45 -40.93 3.95
CA ALA A 413 27.08 -42.33 3.83
C ALA A 413 25.62 -42.61 4.27
N TRP A 414 25.13 -41.90 5.29
CA TRP A 414 23.73 -41.96 5.69
C TRP A 414 22.82 -41.37 4.58
N LEU A 415 23.15 -40.20 4.03
CA LEU A 415 22.43 -39.57 2.91
C LEU A 415 22.43 -40.47 1.66
N ALA A 416 23.56 -41.13 1.35
CA ALA A 416 23.63 -42.07 0.24
C ALA A 416 22.65 -43.25 0.44
N ARG A 417 22.58 -43.81 1.62
CA ARG A 417 21.59 -44.86 1.95
C ARG A 417 20.16 -44.36 1.85
N ALA A 418 19.89 -43.14 2.35
CA ALA A 418 18.57 -42.54 2.28
C ALA A 418 18.15 -42.28 0.81
N THR A 419 19.05 -41.75 -0.03
CA THR A 419 18.76 -41.52 -1.46
C THR A 419 18.57 -42.83 -2.24
N HIS A 420 19.25 -43.91 -1.88
CA HIS A 420 18.98 -45.24 -2.46
C HIS A 420 17.62 -45.81 -2.04
N ALA A 421 17.15 -45.51 -0.84
CA ALA A 421 15.83 -45.92 -0.38
C ALA A 421 14.67 -45.02 -0.89
N ALA A 422 14.97 -43.76 -1.21
CA ALA A 422 13.98 -42.74 -1.61
C ALA A 422 13.10 -43.17 -2.80
N PRO A 423 13.55 -43.86 -3.85
CA PRO A 423 12.68 -44.31 -4.94
C PRO A 423 11.54 -45.26 -4.56
N ARG A 424 11.63 -45.89 -3.36
CA ARG A 424 10.52 -46.71 -2.82
C ARG A 424 9.31 -45.88 -2.43
N LEU A 425 9.51 -44.59 -2.14
CA LEU A 425 8.46 -43.61 -1.79
C LEU A 425 7.70 -43.04 -2.98
N ARG A 426 7.97 -43.48 -4.23
CA ARG A 426 7.29 -42.93 -5.43
C ARG A 426 5.77 -43.08 -5.39
N TRP A 427 5.28 -44.21 -4.87
CA TRP A 427 3.85 -44.42 -4.71
C TRP A 427 3.22 -43.49 -3.64
N VAL A 428 3.95 -43.23 -2.55
CA VAL A 428 3.53 -42.25 -1.52
C VAL A 428 3.48 -40.87 -2.13
N LEU A 429 4.49 -40.46 -2.90
CA LEU A 429 4.52 -39.21 -3.62
C LEU A 429 3.33 -39.10 -4.60
N ALA A 430 3.04 -40.19 -5.36
CA ALA A 430 1.91 -40.18 -6.26
C ALA A 430 0.57 -39.96 -5.52
N MET A 431 0.38 -40.65 -4.37
CA MET A 431 -0.82 -40.43 -3.53
C MET A 431 -0.89 -38.98 -3.01
N VAL A 432 0.22 -38.40 -2.56
CA VAL A 432 0.28 -37.00 -2.12
C VAL A 432 -0.08 -36.05 -3.26
N LEU A 433 0.40 -36.31 -4.47
CA LEU A 433 0.08 -35.48 -5.65
C LEU A 433 -1.41 -35.60 -6.06
N VAL A 434 -1.97 -36.81 -6.01
CA VAL A 434 -3.41 -37.00 -6.25
C VAL A 434 -4.23 -36.27 -5.18
N GLY A 435 -3.86 -36.39 -3.91
CA GLY A 435 -4.49 -35.63 -2.82
C GLY A 435 -4.37 -34.13 -2.98
N ALA A 436 -3.20 -33.62 -3.42
CA ALA A 436 -2.99 -32.22 -3.73
C ALA A 436 -3.88 -31.72 -4.88
N CYS A 437 -3.99 -32.51 -5.97
CA CYS A 437 -4.90 -32.18 -7.08
C CYS A 437 -6.37 -32.18 -6.61
N ALA A 438 -6.78 -33.14 -5.79
CA ALA A 438 -8.12 -33.19 -5.23
C ALA A 438 -8.42 -31.98 -4.32
N ALA A 439 -7.48 -31.63 -3.43
CA ALA A 439 -7.60 -30.45 -2.57
C ALA A 439 -7.77 -29.16 -3.38
N LEU A 440 -6.99 -28.97 -4.45
CA LEU A 440 -7.10 -27.80 -5.33
C LEU A 440 -8.42 -27.79 -6.10
N ALA A 441 -8.90 -28.93 -6.56
CA ALA A 441 -10.19 -29.04 -7.26
C ALA A 441 -11.37 -28.70 -6.33
N LEU A 442 -11.32 -29.14 -5.06
CA LEU A 442 -12.36 -28.91 -4.07
C LEU A 442 -12.41 -27.45 -3.58
N HIS A 443 -11.28 -26.73 -3.58
CA HIS A 443 -11.18 -25.36 -3.05
C HIS A 443 -10.98 -24.30 -4.17
N ARG A 444 -11.29 -24.63 -5.43
CA ARG A 444 -11.02 -23.76 -6.59
C ARG A 444 -11.64 -22.36 -6.48
N ASP A 445 -12.85 -22.23 -5.90
CA ASP A 445 -13.63 -20.99 -5.89
C ASP A 445 -13.08 -19.93 -4.91
N GLY A 446 -12.28 -20.36 -3.92
CA GLY A 446 -11.63 -19.48 -2.94
C GLY A 446 -10.10 -19.38 -3.07
N LEU A 447 -9.54 -19.94 -4.16
CA LEU A 447 -8.10 -20.11 -4.27
C LEU A 447 -7.31 -18.78 -4.44
N TRP A 448 -7.91 -17.79 -5.11
CA TRP A 448 -7.27 -16.50 -5.43
C TRP A 448 -7.87 -15.35 -4.66
N SER A 449 -7.01 -14.53 -4.08
CA SER A 449 -7.43 -13.20 -3.61
C SER A 449 -7.85 -12.32 -4.79
N ARG A 450 -8.90 -11.53 -4.59
CA ARG A 450 -9.39 -10.56 -5.56
C ARG A 450 -9.24 -9.12 -5.08
N GLU A 451 -8.72 -8.94 -3.89
CA GLU A 451 -8.63 -7.64 -3.23
C GLU A 451 -7.17 -7.19 -3.13
N LEU A 452 -6.90 -5.95 -3.55
CA LEU A 452 -5.58 -5.31 -3.37
C LEU A 452 -5.21 -5.22 -1.88
N ALA A 453 -6.19 -5.09 -1.00
CA ALA A 453 -6.00 -5.02 0.44
C ALA A 453 -5.24 -6.23 1.03
N ALA A 454 -5.28 -7.39 0.36
CA ALA A 454 -4.51 -8.57 0.77
C ALA A 454 -2.97 -8.37 0.72
N LEU A 455 -2.49 -7.35 0.01
CA LEU A 455 -1.07 -6.97 -0.03
C LEU A 455 -0.72 -5.87 0.98
N SER A 456 -1.71 -5.31 1.69
CA SER A 456 -1.50 -4.21 2.62
C SER A 456 -0.70 -4.67 3.84
N PRO A 457 0.39 -3.99 4.19
CA PRO A 457 1.15 -4.28 5.40
C PRO A 457 0.46 -3.75 6.68
N VAL A 458 -0.68 -3.06 6.53
CA VAL A 458 -1.42 -2.46 7.66
C VAL A 458 -2.17 -3.56 8.41
N PRO A 459 -1.91 -3.76 9.71
CA PRO A 459 -2.60 -4.77 10.51
C PRO A 459 -4.12 -4.55 10.54
N ALA A 460 -4.91 -5.61 10.58
CA ALA A 460 -6.37 -5.55 10.65
C ALA A 460 -6.87 -4.69 11.83
N LYS A 461 -6.13 -4.71 12.96
CA LYS A 461 -6.43 -3.86 14.13
C LYS A 461 -6.32 -2.36 13.82
N SER A 462 -5.28 -1.95 13.09
CA SER A 462 -5.08 -0.55 12.67
C SER A 462 -6.13 -0.12 11.65
N GLN A 463 -6.54 -1.01 10.74
CA GLN A 463 -7.64 -0.77 9.80
C GLN A 463 -8.99 -0.61 10.52
N ALA A 464 -9.26 -1.45 11.54
CA ALA A 464 -10.48 -1.34 12.34
C ALA A 464 -10.52 -0.05 13.16
N LEU A 465 -9.38 0.39 13.70
CA LEU A 465 -9.24 1.67 14.38
C LEU A 465 -9.53 2.84 13.43
N ASP A 466 -8.97 2.80 12.22
CA ASP A 466 -9.22 3.84 11.19
C ASP A 466 -10.71 3.93 10.85
N ALA A 467 -11.34 2.79 10.57
CA ALA A 467 -12.77 2.75 10.30
C ALA A 467 -13.61 3.32 11.45
N SER A 468 -13.23 3.00 12.71
CA SER A 468 -13.91 3.51 13.90
C SER A 468 -13.77 5.03 14.04
N LEU A 469 -12.53 5.57 13.95
CA LEU A 469 -12.29 7.01 14.09
C LEU A 469 -12.89 7.81 12.92
N ARG A 470 -12.90 7.27 11.69
CA ARG A 470 -13.62 7.89 10.56
C ARG A 470 -15.12 7.96 10.81
N ALA A 471 -15.70 6.89 11.34
CA ALA A 471 -17.12 6.87 11.70
C ALA A 471 -17.45 7.87 12.80
N ASP A 472 -16.56 8.05 13.79
CA ASP A 472 -16.72 9.01 14.88
C ASP A 472 -16.67 10.46 14.38
N VAL A 473 -15.82 10.76 13.40
CA VAL A 473 -15.68 12.10 12.78
C VAL A 473 -16.77 12.36 11.73
N GLY A 474 -17.54 11.35 11.33
CA GLY A 474 -18.47 11.49 10.21
C GLY A 474 -17.79 11.79 8.88
N ALA A 475 -16.50 11.41 8.75
CA ALA A 475 -15.75 11.64 7.51
C ALA A 475 -16.44 10.91 6.35
N PRO A 476 -16.58 11.57 5.18
CA PRO A 476 -17.19 10.94 4.01
C PRO A 476 -16.37 9.70 3.61
N ASP A 477 -17.08 8.64 3.24
CA ASP A 477 -16.44 7.49 2.63
C ASP A 477 -15.89 7.93 1.26
N VAL A 478 -14.57 8.00 1.15
CA VAL A 478 -13.88 8.48 -0.08
C VAL A 478 -13.92 7.41 -1.18
N ARG A 479 -14.69 6.34 -0.97
CA ARG A 479 -14.80 5.24 -1.93
C ARG A 479 -15.35 5.69 -3.28
N TYR A 480 -16.35 6.57 -3.26
CA TYR A 480 -17.04 7.03 -4.46
C TYR A 480 -16.75 8.50 -4.70
N LEU A 481 -16.20 8.80 -5.85
CA LEU A 481 -15.72 10.15 -6.19
C LEU A 481 -16.07 10.49 -7.63
N VAL A 482 -16.59 11.72 -7.87
CA VAL A 482 -16.58 12.30 -9.21
C VAL A 482 -15.46 13.33 -9.29
N VAL A 483 -14.63 13.24 -10.34
CA VAL A 483 -13.53 14.17 -10.61
C VAL A 483 -13.81 14.91 -11.89
N ILE A 484 -13.64 16.21 -11.83
CA ILE A 484 -13.91 17.12 -12.94
C ILE A 484 -12.63 17.92 -13.23
N PRO A 485 -11.82 17.50 -14.20
CA PRO A 485 -10.64 18.24 -14.62
C PRO A 485 -11.06 19.47 -15.43
N ALA A 486 -10.35 20.59 -15.25
CA ALA A 486 -10.60 21.82 -15.98
C ALA A 486 -9.32 22.65 -16.16
N ALA A 487 -9.29 23.55 -17.14
CA ALA A 487 -8.15 24.43 -17.37
C ALA A 487 -8.08 25.60 -16.37
N THR A 488 -9.22 25.96 -15.76
CA THR A 488 -9.32 27.09 -14.83
C THR A 488 -10.15 26.71 -13.60
N GLU A 489 -9.94 27.42 -12.50
CA GLU A 489 -10.72 27.30 -11.28
C GLU A 489 -12.23 27.45 -11.57
N GLN A 490 -12.60 28.47 -12.35
CA GLN A 490 -13.99 28.76 -12.67
C GLN A 490 -14.64 27.66 -13.50
N ALA A 491 -13.96 27.13 -14.50
CA ALA A 491 -14.45 26.01 -15.29
C ALA A 491 -14.64 24.73 -14.43
N ALA A 492 -13.78 24.49 -13.43
CA ALA A 492 -13.93 23.39 -12.48
C ALA A 492 -15.18 23.57 -11.61
N LEU A 493 -15.43 24.78 -11.11
CA LEU A 493 -16.61 25.11 -10.30
C LEU A 493 -17.90 24.99 -11.12
N GLU A 494 -17.94 25.53 -12.34
CA GLU A 494 -19.09 25.41 -13.25
C GLU A 494 -19.39 23.93 -13.59
N GLY A 495 -18.34 23.15 -13.85
CA GLY A 495 -18.46 21.72 -14.05
C GLY A 495 -19.04 21.00 -12.83
N ALA A 496 -18.57 21.37 -11.63
CA ALA A 496 -19.04 20.80 -10.36
C ALA A 496 -20.52 21.13 -10.11
N GLU A 497 -20.97 22.36 -10.44
CA GLU A 497 -22.36 22.75 -10.34
C GLU A 497 -23.26 21.94 -11.29
N LYS A 498 -22.84 21.79 -12.56
CA LYS A 498 -23.59 21.02 -13.58
C LYS A 498 -23.72 19.52 -13.16
N VAL A 499 -22.62 18.91 -12.73
CA VAL A 499 -22.64 17.51 -12.30
C VAL A 499 -23.49 17.33 -11.05
N ALA A 500 -23.36 18.22 -10.06
CA ALA A 500 -24.15 18.15 -8.84
C ALA A 500 -25.64 18.27 -9.11
N ALA A 501 -26.06 19.12 -10.06
CA ALA A 501 -27.45 19.27 -10.48
C ALA A 501 -28.01 17.95 -11.09
N GLN A 502 -27.20 17.20 -11.86
CA GLN A 502 -27.61 15.93 -12.43
C GLN A 502 -27.61 14.78 -11.39
N LEU A 503 -26.83 14.91 -10.32
CA LEU A 503 -26.81 13.95 -9.22
C LEU A 503 -27.93 14.19 -8.19
N GLN A 504 -28.51 15.39 -8.14
CA GLN A 504 -29.55 15.75 -7.15
C GLN A 504 -30.75 14.81 -7.20
N PRO A 505 -31.32 14.40 -8.34
CA PRO A 505 -32.42 13.44 -8.37
C PRO A 505 -32.08 12.08 -7.73
N LEU A 506 -30.80 11.67 -7.77
CA LEU A 506 -30.36 10.45 -7.10
C LEU A 506 -30.29 10.61 -5.57
N VAL A 507 -30.03 11.83 -5.10
CA VAL A 507 -30.11 12.18 -3.68
C VAL A 507 -31.56 12.19 -3.23
N ASP A 508 -32.44 12.83 -4.00
CA ASP A 508 -33.88 12.96 -3.69
C ASP A 508 -34.57 11.58 -3.69
N SER A 509 -34.14 10.67 -4.54
CA SER A 509 -34.61 9.27 -4.56
C SER A 509 -33.99 8.35 -3.52
N GLY A 510 -33.02 8.83 -2.74
CA GLY A 510 -32.34 8.05 -1.71
C GLY A 510 -31.29 7.04 -2.25
N VAL A 511 -30.97 7.07 -3.53
CA VAL A 511 -29.86 6.28 -4.11
C VAL A 511 -28.51 6.77 -3.61
N LEU A 512 -28.38 8.10 -3.41
CA LEU A 512 -27.25 8.73 -2.74
C LEU A 512 -27.74 9.37 -1.42
N ALA A 513 -26.92 9.28 -0.38
CA ALA A 513 -27.19 10.01 0.87
C ALA A 513 -26.78 11.49 0.77
N GLY A 514 -25.95 11.85 -0.19
CA GLY A 514 -25.50 13.21 -0.43
C GLY A 514 -24.30 13.29 -1.37
N VAL A 515 -24.03 14.50 -1.83
CA VAL A 515 -22.91 14.86 -2.70
C VAL A 515 -22.20 16.06 -2.08
N GLU A 516 -20.91 15.93 -1.83
CA GLU A 516 -20.08 17.10 -1.46
C GLU A 516 -19.64 17.83 -2.74
N ASN A 517 -19.67 19.18 -2.69
CA ASN A 517 -19.39 20.01 -3.84
C ASN A 517 -18.65 21.28 -3.43
N PRO A 518 -17.47 21.61 -4.00
CA PRO A 518 -16.77 22.85 -3.67
C PRO A 518 -17.59 24.10 -3.99
N ALA A 519 -18.46 24.05 -5.01
CA ALA A 519 -19.32 25.15 -5.39
C ALA A 519 -20.41 25.50 -4.36
N ARG A 520 -20.62 24.63 -3.34
CA ARG A 520 -21.46 24.94 -2.19
C ARG A 520 -20.87 26.06 -1.32
N TYR A 521 -19.55 26.10 -1.24
CA TYR A 521 -18.79 27.06 -0.43
C TYR A 521 -18.21 28.20 -1.26
N LEU A 522 -17.92 27.96 -2.54
CA LEU A 522 -17.43 28.93 -3.50
C LEU A 522 -18.14 28.71 -4.84
N PRO A 523 -19.32 29.31 -5.04
CA PRO A 523 -20.05 29.21 -6.29
C PRO A 523 -19.24 29.81 -7.47
N SER A 524 -19.47 29.30 -8.68
CA SER A 524 -18.83 29.86 -9.88
C SER A 524 -19.22 31.33 -10.09
N ASP A 525 -18.39 32.08 -10.79
CA ASP A 525 -18.67 33.48 -11.16
C ASP A 525 -20.01 33.63 -11.89
N ALA A 526 -20.35 32.65 -12.72
CA ALA A 526 -21.61 32.64 -13.45
C ALA A 526 -22.81 32.52 -12.51
N THR A 527 -22.74 31.56 -11.54
CA THR A 527 -23.77 31.37 -10.54
C THR A 527 -23.89 32.56 -9.60
N GLN A 528 -22.77 33.15 -9.16
CA GLN A 528 -22.79 34.35 -8.32
C GLN A 528 -23.45 35.51 -9.02
N ARG A 529 -23.09 35.79 -10.28
CA ARG A 529 -23.72 36.87 -11.08
C ARG A 529 -25.21 36.63 -11.31
N ALA A 530 -25.61 35.40 -11.56
CA ALA A 530 -27.03 35.05 -11.73
C ALA A 530 -27.82 35.29 -10.44
N ARG A 531 -27.27 34.94 -9.28
CA ARG A 531 -27.89 35.20 -7.96
C ARG A 531 -27.99 36.70 -7.69
N LEU A 532 -26.91 37.48 -7.88
CA LEU A 532 -26.91 38.94 -7.68
C LEU A 532 -27.86 39.64 -8.64
N ALA A 533 -27.97 39.18 -9.88
CA ALA A 533 -28.91 39.73 -10.86
C ALA A 533 -30.38 39.41 -10.49
N SER A 534 -30.65 38.42 -9.67
CA SER A 534 -31.98 38.07 -9.16
C SER A 534 -32.48 39.04 -8.07
N LEU A 535 -31.57 39.80 -7.47
CA LEU A 535 -31.90 40.75 -6.41
C LEU A 535 -32.55 42.03 -7.01
N PRO A 536 -33.76 42.44 -6.55
CA PRO A 536 -34.41 43.60 -7.01
C PRO A 536 -33.76 44.90 -6.45
N PRO A 537 -33.90 46.05 -7.14
CA PRO A 537 -33.48 47.33 -6.58
C PRO A 537 -34.32 47.70 -5.36
N ALA A 538 -33.77 48.58 -4.48
CA ALA A 538 -34.34 48.89 -3.19
C ALA A 538 -35.84 49.34 -3.27
N ASP A 539 -36.17 50.20 -4.23
CA ASP A 539 -37.54 50.71 -4.41
C ASP A 539 -38.54 49.61 -4.76
N ALA A 540 -38.11 48.71 -5.69
CA ALA A 540 -38.94 47.60 -6.12
C ALA A 540 -39.08 46.55 -4.97
N LEU A 541 -38.00 46.30 -4.22
CA LEU A 541 -38.06 45.44 -3.05
C LEU A 541 -38.98 45.98 -1.95
N ALA A 542 -38.88 47.27 -1.66
CA ALA A 542 -39.74 47.93 -0.69
C ALA A 542 -41.23 47.85 -1.07
N ALA A 543 -41.56 48.01 -2.38
CA ALA A 543 -42.92 47.82 -2.86
C ALA A 543 -43.41 46.40 -2.73
N ARG A 544 -42.62 45.40 -3.14
CA ARG A 544 -42.93 43.96 -3.03
C ARG A 544 -43.06 43.51 -1.57
N MET A 545 -42.23 44.05 -0.69
CA MET A 545 -42.27 43.73 0.75
C MET A 545 -43.54 44.28 1.42
N ARG A 546 -44.01 45.48 1.04
CA ARG A 546 -45.27 46.02 1.50
C ARG A 546 -46.42 45.10 1.14
N SER A 547 -46.47 44.64 -0.12
CA SER A 547 -47.51 43.73 -0.57
C SER A 547 -47.40 42.37 0.11
N ALA A 548 -46.20 41.87 0.33
CA ALA A 548 -45.96 40.58 1.01
C ALA A 548 -46.40 40.56 2.48
N VAL A 549 -46.47 41.71 3.16
CA VAL A 549 -46.85 41.86 4.56
C VAL A 549 -48.38 42.02 4.75
N GLU A 550 -49.11 42.47 3.71
CA GLU A 550 -50.55 42.83 3.84
C GLU A 550 -51.44 41.68 4.33
N ASP A 551 -51.19 40.46 3.90
CA ASP A 551 -52.03 39.27 4.25
C ASP A 551 -51.38 38.34 5.28
N GLN A 552 -50.35 38.78 6.01
CA GLN A 552 -49.72 37.97 7.05
C GLN A 552 -50.55 37.85 8.34
N PRO A 553 -50.54 36.72 9.06
CA PRO A 553 -51.32 36.50 10.27
C PRO A 553 -50.92 37.41 11.45
N ILE A 554 -49.79 38.07 11.35
CA ILE A 554 -49.27 39.02 12.36
C ILE A 554 -49.07 40.38 11.70
N ARG A 555 -49.54 41.48 12.36
CA ARG A 555 -49.30 42.83 11.90
C ARG A 555 -47.81 43.19 12.02
N VAL A 556 -47.10 43.11 10.94
CA VAL A 556 -45.68 43.48 10.85
C VAL A 556 -45.57 44.91 10.34
N LYS A 557 -44.77 45.75 11.00
CA LYS A 557 -44.48 47.11 10.48
C LYS A 557 -43.53 46.99 9.30
N PRO A 558 -43.85 47.57 8.14
CA PRO A 558 -42.96 47.50 6.94
C PRO A 558 -41.56 48.05 7.21
N ASP A 559 -41.43 49.04 8.08
CA ASP A 559 -40.15 49.68 8.43
C ASP A 559 -39.21 48.70 9.20
N LEU A 560 -39.74 47.59 9.74
CA LEU A 560 -38.95 46.56 10.37
C LEU A 560 -37.90 45.95 9.40
N PHE A 561 -38.23 45.92 8.11
CA PHE A 561 -37.39 45.33 7.06
C PHE A 561 -36.50 46.34 6.34
N ALA A 562 -36.42 47.58 6.79
CA ALA A 562 -35.52 48.57 6.21
C ALA A 562 -34.05 48.10 6.16
N PRO A 563 -33.51 47.41 7.24
CA PRO A 563 -32.17 46.83 7.17
C PRO A 563 -32.01 45.74 6.08
N PHE A 564 -33.04 44.90 5.87
CA PHE A 564 -33.04 43.91 4.82
C PHE A 564 -32.96 44.53 3.44
N ILE A 565 -33.75 45.58 3.18
CA ILE A 565 -33.74 46.28 1.89
C ILE A 565 -32.39 46.90 1.64
N ALA A 566 -31.76 47.49 2.63
CA ALA A 566 -30.43 48.07 2.55
C ALA A 566 -29.36 47.00 2.29
N ASP A 567 -29.45 45.83 2.99
CA ASP A 567 -28.54 44.73 2.79
C ASP A 567 -28.63 44.12 1.38
N VAL A 568 -29.85 43.96 0.82
CA VAL A 568 -30.08 43.47 -0.55
C VAL A 568 -29.52 44.46 -1.58
N ASP A 569 -29.76 45.77 -1.40
CA ASP A 569 -29.26 46.78 -2.32
C ASP A 569 -27.72 46.85 -2.31
N ALA A 570 -27.10 46.79 -1.15
CA ALA A 570 -25.64 46.69 -1.00
C ALA A 570 -25.08 45.42 -1.68
N ALA A 571 -25.75 44.29 -1.54
CA ALA A 571 -25.31 43.01 -2.12
C ALA A 571 -25.30 43.07 -3.66
N ARG A 572 -26.19 43.80 -4.31
CA ARG A 572 -26.24 43.94 -5.78
C ARG A 572 -24.93 44.48 -6.39
N THR A 573 -24.18 45.27 -5.65
CA THR A 573 -22.92 45.88 -6.08
C THR A 573 -21.69 45.23 -5.43
N GLN A 574 -21.91 44.21 -4.63
CA GLN A 574 -20.83 43.50 -3.94
C GLN A 574 -19.89 42.82 -4.93
N PRO A 575 -18.56 42.86 -4.73
CA PRO A 575 -17.62 42.09 -5.55
C PRO A 575 -17.89 40.61 -5.40
N LEU A 576 -17.59 39.86 -6.48
CA LEU A 576 -17.73 38.40 -6.47
C LEU A 576 -16.80 37.79 -5.41
N LEU A 577 -17.31 36.78 -4.72
CA LEU A 577 -16.55 36.00 -3.73
C LEU A 577 -15.42 35.24 -4.43
N ARG A 578 -14.21 35.32 -3.86
CA ARG A 578 -13.01 34.64 -4.34
C ARG A 578 -12.48 33.70 -3.28
N ARG A 579 -11.70 32.71 -3.71
CA ARG A 579 -11.04 31.77 -2.79
C ARG A 579 -10.21 32.47 -1.70
N ALA A 580 -9.57 33.59 -2.03
CA ALA A 580 -8.80 34.37 -1.07
C ALA A 580 -9.64 34.93 0.09
N ASP A 581 -10.91 35.23 -0.15
CA ASP A 581 -11.84 35.82 0.83
C ASP A 581 -12.24 34.79 1.88
N LEU A 582 -12.16 33.50 1.57
CA LEU A 582 -12.47 32.41 2.50
C LEU A 582 -11.41 32.23 3.60
N LYS A 583 -10.21 32.84 3.48
CA LYS A 583 -9.13 32.64 4.45
C LYS A 583 -9.54 32.89 5.89
N GLY A 584 -9.25 31.90 6.72
CA GLY A 584 -9.58 31.93 8.17
C GLY A 584 -11.02 31.56 8.49
N THR A 585 -11.79 31.09 7.51
CA THR A 585 -13.09 30.44 7.71
C THR A 585 -12.95 28.93 7.60
N SER A 586 -13.92 28.18 8.13
CA SER A 586 -13.98 26.72 7.97
C SER A 586 -14.22 26.31 6.51
N MET A 587 -14.86 27.19 5.73
CA MET A 587 -15.15 26.97 4.31
C MET A 587 -13.88 26.93 3.44
N ALA A 588 -12.82 27.65 3.83
CA ALA A 588 -11.54 27.58 3.12
C ALA A 588 -11.00 26.16 3.07
N LEU A 589 -11.05 25.44 4.20
CA LEU A 589 -10.59 24.06 4.29
C LEU A 589 -11.40 23.11 3.41
N ALA A 590 -12.73 23.30 3.37
CA ALA A 590 -13.61 22.52 2.52
C ALA A 590 -13.33 22.75 1.02
N VAL A 591 -13.13 24.01 0.60
CA VAL A 591 -12.78 24.34 -0.79
C VAL A 591 -11.41 23.79 -1.14
N ASP A 592 -10.40 23.97 -0.28
CA ASP A 592 -9.04 23.47 -0.50
C ASP A 592 -8.99 21.93 -0.57
N ALA A 593 -9.92 21.25 0.11
CA ALA A 593 -10.08 19.81 0.06
C ALA A 593 -10.65 19.30 -1.27
N LEU A 594 -11.59 20.06 -1.84
CA LEU A 594 -12.41 19.63 -2.97
C LEU A 594 -12.00 20.27 -4.29
N LEU A 595 -11.18 21.31 -4.27
CA LEU A 595 -10.73 22.07 -5.44
C LEU A 595 -9.21 22.19 -5.43
N THR A 596 -8.54 21.42 -6.27
CA THR A 596 -7.08 21.32 -6.30
C THR A 596 -6.51 21.77 -7.63
N GLU A 597 -5.33 22.39 -7.58
CA GLU A 597 -4.55 22.75 -8.76
C GLU A 597 -3.28 21.89 -8.82
N ARG A 598 -3.01 21.30 -9.99
CA ARG A 598 -1.79 20.52 -10.25
C ARG A 598 -1.26 20.79 -11.65
N ALA A 599 0.01 21.11 -11.74
CA ALA A 599 0.68 21.36 -13.01
C ALA A 599 -0.09 22.32 -13.95
N GLY A 600 -0.76 23.32 -13.37
CA GLY A 600 -1.58 24.29 -14.11
C GLY A 600 -2.95 23.75 -14.54
N GLN A 601 -3.36 22.57 -14.07
CA GLN A 601 -4.69 22.00 -14.31
C GLN A 601 -5.48 21.95 -13.01
N TRP A 602 -6.71 22.43 -13.06
CA TRP A 602 -7.65 22.42 -11.96
C TRP A 602 -8.48 21.13 -11.95
N SER A 603 -8.86 20.70 -10.77
CA SER A 603 -9.74 19.54 -10.59
C SER A 603 -10.70 19.80 -9.45
N ALA A 604 -12.01 19.72 -9.72
CA ALA A 604 -13.02 19.66 -8.68
C ALA A 604 -13.34 18.22 -8.34
N MET A 605 -13.42 17.92 -7.06
CA MET A 605 -13.72 16.61 -6.52
C MET A 605 -15.06 16.63 -5.80
N LEU A 606 -15.94 15.69 -6.15
CA LEU A 606 -17.26 15.53 -5.56
C LEU A 606 -17.33 14.14 -4.90
N PRO A 607 -16.99 14.02 -3.61
CA PRO A 607 -17.24 12.81 -2.84
C PRO A 607 -18.74 12.51 -2.76
N LEU A 608 -19.10 11.25 -3.02
CA LEU A 608 -20.48 10.78 -2.96
C LEU A 608 -20.67 9.93 -1.70
N ARG A 609 -21.79 10.13 -1.01
CA ARG A 609 -22.14 9.37 0.18
C ARG A 609 -23.11 8.26 -0.18
N ALA A 610 -22.76 7.04 0.24
CA ALA A 610 -23.67 5.91 0.18
C ALA A 610 -24.73 6.03 1.29
N PRO A 611 -25.98 5.58 1.06
CA PRO A 611 -26.96 5.44 2.12
C PRO A 611 -26.41 4.55 3.23
N SER A 612 -26.63 4.95 4.49
CA SER A 612 -26.25 4.11 5.62
C SER A 612 -27.11 2.84 5.59
N ALA A 613 -26.46 1.67 5.56
CA ALA A 613 -27.20 0.42 5.68
C ALA A 613 -27.97 0.43 7.00
N ALA A 614 -29.28 0.27 6.93
CA ALA A 614 -30.10 0.03 8.14
C ALA A 614 -29.52 -1.21 8.86
N PRO A 615 -29.52 -1.26 10.21
CA PRO A 615 -29.00 -2.39 10.95
C PRO A 615 -29.64 -3.67 10.45
N ALA A 616 -28.84 -4.55 9.85
CA ALA A 616 -29.29 -5.74 9.16
C ALA A 616 -30.04 -6.67 10.10
N ALA A 617 -31.34 -6.77 9.91
CA ALA A 617 -32.21 -7.73 10.62
C ALA A 617 -32.04 -9.17 10.10
N THR A 618 -31.20 -9.42 9.09
CA THR A 618 -30.98 -10.77 8.52
C THR A 618 -29.52 -10.99 8.20
N LYS A 619 -28.94 -12.04 8.80
CA LYS A 619 -27.55 -12.50 8.64
C LYS A 619 -27.17 -12.99 7.20
N ASN A 620 -28.11 -12.99 6.26
CA ASN A 620 -27.94 -13.54 4.91
C ASN A 620 -28.21 -12.53 3.77
N ALA A 621 -28.33 -11.23 4.05
CA ALA A 621 -28.36 -10.24 2.97
C ALA A 621 -26.95 -10.08 2.39
N PRO A 622 -26.73 -10.15 1.06
CA PRO A 622 -25.45 -9.81 0.47
C PRO A 622 -25.09 -8.38 0.89
N ASN A 623 -23.80 -8.13 1.20
CA ASN A 623 -23.28 -6.84 1.64
C ASN A 623 -23.80 -5.69 0.74
N SER A 624 -24.93 -5.10 1.12
CA SER A 624 -25.68 -4.09 0.36
C SER A 624 -25.17 -2.67 0.55
N SER A 625 -23.90 -2.51 0.94
CA SER A 625 -23.26 -1.19 1.06
C SER A 625 -22.56 -0.70 -0.21
N SER A 626 -22.72 -1.38 -1.35
CA SER A 626 -22.18 -0.92 -2.63
C SER A 626 -23.24 -0.11 -3.37
N LEU A 627 -22.90 1.16 -3.69
CA LEU A 627 -23.70 1.98 -4.60
C LEU A 627 -23.79 1.29 -5.98
N ASP A 628 -24.95 1.36 -6.60
CA ASP A 628 -25.05 1.03 -8.02
C ASP A 628 -24.38 2.13 -8.84
N ALA A 629 -23.29 1.78 -9.50
CA ALA A 629 -22.49 2.70 -10.29
C ALA A 629 -23.18 3.14 -11.58
N ALA A 630 -24.17 2.38 -12.09
CA ALA A 630 -24.77 2.63 -13.40
C ALA A 630 -25.57 3.94 -13.45
N PRO A 631 -26.51 4.23 -12.52
CA PRO A 631 -27.25 5.49 -12.54
C PRO A 631 -26.33 6.71 -12.28
N ILE A 632 -25.28 6.55 -11.49
CA ILE A 632 -24.32 7.64 -11.21
C ILE A 632 -23.53 7.98 -12.47
N ARG A 633 -23.02 6.97 -13.18
CA ARG A 633 -22.32 7.20 -14.47
C ARG A 633 -23.21 7.87 -15.49
N ALA A 634 -24.44 7.40 -15.62
CA ALA A 634 -25.40 8.01 -16.52
C ALA A 634 -25.64 9.48 -16.16
N ALA A 635 -25.81 9.82 -14.89
CA ALA A 635 -25.97 11.23 -14.45
C ALA A 635 -24.74 12.08 -14.76
N VAL A 636 -23.52 11.57 -14.54
CA VAL A 636 -22.28 12.27 -14.88
C VAL A 636 -22.13 12.47 -16.38
N GLU A 637 -22.46 11.48 -17.19
CA GLU A 637 -22.47 11.57 -18.65
C GLU A 637 -23.51 12.60 -19.16
N HIS A 638 -24.71 12.61 -18.59
CA HIS A 638 -25.76 13.58 -18.93
C HIS A 638 -25.40 15.03 -18.57
N ALA A 639 -24.51 15.23 -17.57
CA ALA A 639 -24.00 16.55 -17.26
C ALA A 639 -23.17 17.17 -18.39
N ALA A 640 -22.73 16.36 -19.37
CA ALA A 640 -21.98 16.77 -20.56
C ALA A 640 -20.75 17.64 -20.24
N VAL A 641 -20.09 17.41 -19.10
CA VAL A 641 -18.88 18.10 -18.67
C VAL A 641 -17.66 17.35 -19.22
N PRO A 642 -16.81 17.98 -20.05
CA PRO A 642 -15.66 17.31 -20.63
C PRO A 642 -14.71 16.76 -19.57
N GLY A 643 -14.37 15.47 -19.67
CA GLY A 643 -13.42 14.81 -18.76
C GLY A 643 -13.96 14.50 -17.37
N ALA A 644 -15.24 14.80 -17.08
CA ALA A 644 -15.85 14.38 -15.81
C ALA A 644 -15.88 12.86 -15.69
N LEU A 645 -15.44 12.34 -14.55
CA LEU A 645 -15.19 10.93 -14.35
C LEU A 645 -15.72 10.45 -13.00
N PHE A 646 -16.57 9.43 -13.01
CA PHE A 646 -16.97 8.72 -11.79
C PHE A 646 -15.98 7.60 -11.50
N VAL A 647 -15.45 7.56 -10.28
CA VAL A 647 -14.46 6.59 -9.82
C VAL A 647 -14.97 5.89 -8.57
N ASP A 648 -15.13 4.56 -8.62
CA ASP A 648 -15.19 3.71 -7.44
C ASP A 648 -13.75 3.27 -7.08
N MET A 649 -13.16 3.92 -6.10
CA MET A 649 -11.76 3.74 -5.69
C MET A 649 -11.46 2.28 -5.34
N LYS A 650 -12.41 1.58 -4.69
CA LYS A 650 -12.25 0.16 -4.35
C LYS A 650 -12.30 -0.71 -5.60
N ALA A 651 -13.29 -0.50 -6.46
CA ALA A 651 -13.43 -1.28 -7.68
C ALA A 651 -12.24 -1.09 -8.61
N GLU A 652 -11.70 0.13 -8.74
CA GLU A 652 -10.51 0.39 -9.55
C GLU A 652 -9.25 -0.23 -8.93
N ALA A 653 -9.08 -0.19 -7.61
CA ALA A 653 -8.00 -0.88 -6.93
C ALA A 653 -8.05 -2.40 -7.15
N ASP A 654 -9.25 -3.00 -7.03
CA ASP A 654 -9.45 -4.43 -7.23
C ASP A 654 -9.26 -4.83 -8.71
N ARG A 655 -9.69 -4.00 -9.67
CA ARG A 655 -9.41 -4.19 -11.11
C ARG A 655 -7.93 -4.16 -11.42
N LEU A 656 -7.21 -3.18 -10.87
CA LEU A 656 -5.75 -3.10 -10.96
C LEU A 656 -5.11 -4.38 -10.50
N TYR A 657 -5.51 -4.86 -9.33
CA TYR A 657 -4.98 -6.08 -8.74
C TYR A 657 -5.24 -7.31 -9.63
N VAL A 658 -6.46 -7.49 -10.12
CA VAL A 658 -6.81 -8.60 -11.02
C VAL A 658 -6.00 -8.54 -12.32
N ASN A 659 -5.76 -7.35 -12.86
CA ASN A 659 -4.91 -7.19 -14.05
C ASN A 659 -3.46 -7.61 -13.77
N TYR A 660 -2.90 -7.23 -12.63
CA TYR A 660 -1.57 -7.67 -12.19
C TYR A 660 -1.51 -9.18 -12.00
N VAL A 661 -2.49 -9.80 -11.37
CA VAL A 661 -2.54 -11.26 -11.23
C VAL A 661 -2.51 -11.96 -12.59
N ARG A 662 -3.26 -11.46 -13.58
CA ARG A 662 -3.27 -12.03 -14.94
C ARG A 662 -1.93 -11.83 -15.65
N GLU A 663 -1.33 -10.66 -15.52
CA GLU A 663 -0.02 -10.34 -16.10
C GLU A 663 1.06 -11.23 -15.49
N ASP A 664 1.13 -11.29 -14.16
CA ASP A 664 2.14 -12.07 -13.46
C ASP A 664 1.95 -13.58 -13.64
N LEU A 665 0.72 -14.06 -13.82
CA LEU A 665 0.48 -15.45 -14.22
C LEU A 665 1.08 -15.74 -15.61
N ARG A 666 0.92 -14.84 -16.59
CA ARG A 666 1.54 -14.98 -17.90
C ARG A 666 3.06 -14.94 -17.83
N LEU A 667 3.61 -14.02 -17.04
CA LEU A 667 5.05 -13.87 -16.83
C LEU A 667 5.63 -15.08 -16.09
N SER A 668 4.94 -15.63 -15.11
CA SER A 668 5.36 -16.83 -14.38
C SER A 668 5.35 -18.06 -15.30
N LEU A 669 4.35 -18.20 -16.16
CA LEU A 669 4.32 -19.26 -17.18
C LEU A 669 5.42 -19.06 -18.22
N ALA A 670 5.68 -17.84 -18.67
CA ALA A 670 6.77 -17.52 -19.58
C ALA A 670 8.15 -17.79 -18.93
N GLY A 671 8.33 -17.43 -17.67
CA GLY A 671 9.54 -17.73 -16.88
C GLY A 671 9.75 -19.24 -16.73
N PHE A 672 8.69 -19.99 -16.42
CA PHE A 672 8.75 -21.45 -16.37
C PHE A 672 9.10 -22.06 -17.75
N ALA A 673 8.49 -21.57 -18.81
CA ALA A 673 8.78 -22.01 -20.18
C ALA A 673 10.24 -21.68 -20.58
N ALA A 674 10.76 -20.51 -20.19
CA ALA A 674 12.16 -20.13 -20.41
C ALA A 674 13.13 -21.05 -19.65
N ILE A 675 12.83 -21.39 -18.39
CA ILE A 675 13.61 -22.37 -17.62
C ILE A 675 13.56 -23.75 -18.30
N ALA A 676 12.39 -24.20 -18.71
CA ALA A 676 12.21 -25.48 -19.39
C ALA A 676 12.98 -25.52 -20.73
N LEU A 677 12.93 -24.46 -21.52
CA LEU A 677 13.68 -24.32 -22.77
C LEU A 677 15.17 -24.29 -22.52
N LEU A 678 15.65 -23.53 -21.54
CA LEU A 678 17.07 -23.48 -21.16
C LEU A 678 17.57 -24.87 -20.76
N LEU A 679 16.81 -25.61 -19.97
CA LEU A 679 17.14 -26.97 -19.57
C LEU A 679 17.11 -27.92 -20.76
N LEU A 680 16.14 -27.78 -21.66
CA LEU A 680 16.06 -28.61 -22.89
C LEU A 680 17.28 -28.43 -23.79
N VAL A 681 17.69 -27.18 -24.00
CA VAL A 681 18.87 -26.83 -24.80
C VAL A 681 20.16 -27.34 -24.14
N ALA A 682 20.27 -27.17 -22.81
CA ALA A 682 21.48 -27.56 -22.08
C ALA A 682 21.59 -29.09 -21.93
N LEU A 683 20.53 -29.81 -21.62
CA LEU A 683 20.50 -31.25 -21.43
C LEU A 683 20.38 -32.04 -22.74
N ARG A 684 19.96 -31.40 -23.83
CA ARG A 684 19.77 -31.99 -25.17
C ARG A 684 18.91 -33.25 -25.13
N SER A 685 17.96 -33.36 -24.23
CA SER A 685 17.12 -34.53 -24.06
C SER A 685 15.80 -34.15 -23.38
N PRO A 686 14.64 -34.30 -24.03
CA PRO A 686 13.36 -33.96 -23.44
C PRO A 686 13.04 -34.80 -22.19
N GLN A 687 13.44 -36.08 -22.20
CA GLN A 687 13.24 -36.99 -21.07
C GLN A 687 14.01 -36.56 -19.82
N ARG A 688 15.23 -36.03 -20.00
CA ARG A 688 16.04 -35.50 -18.88
C ARG A 688 15.51 -34.18 -18.38
N THR A 689 15.07 -33.34 -19.28
CA THR A 689 14.41 -32.08 -18.93
C THR A 689 13.15 -32.36 -18.11
N LEU A 690 12.30 -33.29 -18.54
CA LEU A 690 11.11 -33.68 -17.79
C LEU A 690 11.46 -34.24 -16.39
N ARG A 691 12.48 -35.08 -16.29
CA ARG A 691 12.96 -35.62 -15.00
C ARG A 691 13.51 -34.53 -14.07
N ALA A 692 14.12 -33.47 -14.60
CA ALA A 692 14.58 -32.34 -13.82
C ALA A 692 13.42 -31.45 -13.36
N LEU A 693 12.39 -31.26 -14.20
CA LEU A 693 11.25 -30.40 -13.90
C LEU A 693 10.17 -31.09 -13.01
N ALA A 694 9.98 -32.40 -13.16
CA ALA A 694 8.94 -33.13 -12.44
C ALA A 694 8.96 -32.94 -10.92
N PRO A 695 10.11 -33.02 -10.20
CA PRO A 695 10.16 -32.79 -8.76
C PRO A 695 9.81 -31.34 -8.38
N LEU A 696 10.10 -30.38 -9.25
CA LEU A 696 9.85 -28.97 -9.03
C LEU A 696 8.35 -28.66 -9.15
N VAL A 697 7.73 -29.15 -10.21
CA VAL A 697 6.27 -29.06 -10.41
C VAL A 697 5.53 -29.75 -9.28
N ALA A 698 6.00 -30.93 -8.84
CA ALA A 698 5.43 -31.63 -7.70
C ALA A 698 5.52 -30.79 -6.40
N ALA A 699 6.66 -30.13 -6.16
CA ALA A 699 6.84 -29.26 -5.00
C ALA A 699 5.89 -28.06 -5.05
N VAL A 700 5.76 -27.39 -6.19
CA VAL A 700 4.80 -26.28 -6.42
C VAL A 700 3.38 -26.77 -6.14
N LEU A 701 2.98 -27.92 -6.69
CA LEU A 701 1.63 -28.45 -6.52
C LEU A 701 1.30 -28.73 -5.04
N VAL A 702 2.23 -29.33 -4.30
CA VAL A 702 2.03 -29.65 -2.88
C VAL A 702 1.96 -28.37 -2.03
N VAL A 703 2.82 -27.39 -2.29
CA VAL A 703 2.80 -26.10 -1.56
C VAL A 703 1.48 -25.37 -1.84
N THR A 704 1.05 -25.32 -3.09
CA THR A 704 -0.23 -24.67 -3.49
C THR A 704 -1.42 -25.35 -2.83
N ALA A 705 -1.43 -26.69 -2.81
CA ALA A 705 -2.47 -27.47 -2.11
C ALA A 705 -2.47 -27.23 -0.60
N GLY A 706 -1.28 -27.03 0.00
CA GLY A 706 -1.16 -26.65 1.41
C GLY A 706 -1.87 -25.33 1.72
N PHE A 707 -1.69 -24.30 0.89
CA PHE A 707 -2.42 -23.02 1.02
C PHE A 707 -3.93 -23.21 0.84
N ALA A 708 -4.36 -23.98 -0.15
CA ALA A 708 -5.77 -24.26 -0.37
C ALA A 708 -6.43 -24.93 0.85
N LEU A 709 -5.76 -25.92 1.46
CA LEU A 709 -6.22 -26.61 2.68
C LEU A 709 -6.21 -25.68 3.90
N ALA A 710 -5.21 -24.79 4.01
CA ALA A 710 -5.15 -23.77 5.05
C ALA A 710 -6.14 -22.61 4.83
N ARG A 711 -6.88 -22.61 3.72
CA ARG A 711 -7.80 -21.53 3.30
C ARG A 711 -7.12 -20.15 3.21
N VAL A 712 -5.84 -20.14 2.86
CA VAL A 712 -5.08 -18.91 2.60
C VAL A 712 -5.21 -18.59 1.10
N PRO A 713 -5.83 -17.47 0.72
CA PRO A 713 -5.99 -17.11 -0.68
C PRO A 713 -4.62 -16.76 -1.29
N LEU A 714 -4.40 -17.26 -2.51
CA LEU A 714 -3.18 -16.99 -3.25
C LEU A 714 -3.16 -15.54 -3.73
N THR A 715 -1.99 -14.92 -3.64
CA THR A 715 -1.70 -13.58 -4.13
C THR A 715 -0.66 -13.63 -5.26
N ILE A 716 -0.39 -12.50 -5.91
CA ILE A 716 0.69 -12.32 -6.88
C ILE A 716 2.03 -12.86 -6.33
N LEU A 717 2.29 -12.63 -5.06
CA LEU A 717 3.54 -13.01 -4.42
C LEU A 717 3.71 -14.53 -4.31
N HIS A 718 2.61 -15.28 -4.15
CA HIS A 718 2.65 -16.74 -4.20
C HIS A 718 3.04 -17.24 -5.59
N LEU A 719 2.55 -16.60 -6.68
CA LEU A 719 2.95 -16.95 -8.07
C LEU A 719 4.45 -16.79 -8.26
N VAL A 720 4.97 -15.65 -7.84
CA VAL A 720 6.40 -15.39 -7.89
C VAL A 720 7.18 -16.40 -7.04
N GLY A 721 6.71 -16.69 -5.83
CA GLY A 721 7.29 -17.71 -4.95
C GLY A 721 7.30 -19.10 -5.58
N MET A 722 6.22 -19.49 -6.27
CA MET A 722 6.14 -20.76 -7.00
C MET A 722 7.17 -20.84 -8.13
N LEU A 723 7.35 -19.74 -8.88
CA LEU A 723 8.38 -19.67 -9.91
C LEU A 723 9.80 -19.78 -9.30
N LEU A 724 10.00 -19.18 -8.13
CA LEU A 724 11.28 -19.30 -7.41
C LEU A 724 11.54 -20.71 -6.90
N ILE A 725 10.51 -21.48 -6.48
CA ILE A 725 10.68 -22.90 -6.17
C ILE A 725 11.26 -23.64 -7.37
N VAL A 726 10.77 -23.34 -8.57
CA VAL A 726 11.29 -23.97 -9.81
C VAL A 726 12.71 -23.48 -10.10
N ALA A 727 12.97 -22.20 -10.02
CA ALA A 727 14.27 -21.59 -10.31
C ALA A 727 15.37 -22.11 -9.38
N VAL A 728 15.18 -21.97 -8.07
CA VAL A 728 16.12 -22.38 -7.02
C VAL A 728 16.20 -23.90 -6.90
N GLY A 729 15.04 -24.57 -6.92
CA GLY A 729 14.96 -26.02 -6.82
C GLY A 729 15.62 -26.75 -7.98
N SER A 730 15.74 -26.10 -9.17
CA SER A 730 16.43 -26.68 -10.32
C SER A 730 17.90 -27.00 -10.03
N ASN A 731 18.54 -26.24 -9.14
CA ASN A 731 19.90 -26.51 -8.68
C ASN A 731 20.01 -27.94 -8.11
N TYR A 732 19.06 -28.36 -7.29
CA TYR A 732 19.06 -29.69 -6.69
C TYR A 732 18.73 -30.78 -7.72
N ALA A 733 17.68 -30.57 -8.52
CA ALA A 733 17.24 -31.53 -9.52
C ALA A 733 18.31 -31.83 -10.58
N LEU A 734 19.12 -30.84 -10.97
CA LEU A 734 20.22 -30.99 -11.91
C LEU A 734 21.32 -31.92 -11.41
N PHE A 735 21.66 -31.88 -10.11
CA PHE A 735 22.64 -32.78 -9.52
C PHE A 735 22.16 -34.24 -9.51
N PHE A 736 20.87 -34.49 -9.25
CA PHE A 736 20.28 -35.84 -9.30
C PHE A 736 20.10 -36.38 -10.73
N ASN A 737 20.15 -35.52 -11.75
CA ASN A 737 20.00 -35.91 -13.16
C ASN A 737 21.35 -36.12 -13.92
N GLN A 738 22.49 -36.14 -13.22
CA GLN A 738 23.81 -36.43 -13.82
C GLN A 738 23.93 -37.90 -14.23
N ARG A 739 24.59 -38.15 -15.36
CA ARG A 739 24.42 -39.36 -16.20
C ARG A 739 25.06 -40.67 -15.73
N THR A 740 26.08 -40.75 -14.89
CA THR A 740 27.01 -41.90 -14.97
C THR A 740 27.56 -42.49 -13.67
N GLN A 741 27.36 -41.86 -12.52
CA GLN A 741 27.88 -42.39 -11.27
C GLN A 741 26.91 -42.12 -10.09
N ALA A 742 26.89 -43.02 -9.13
CA ALA A 742 26.25 -42.72 -7.85
C ALA A 742 26.78 -41.39 -7.32
N ILE A 743 25.88 -40.49 -6.91
CA ILE A 743 26.24 -39.16 -6.43
C ILE A 743 27.20 -39.32 -5.25
N ALA A 744 28.37 -38.70 -5.33
CA ALA A 744 29.37 -38.82 -4.28
C ALA A 744 28.76 -38.35 -2.93
N PRO A 745 29.02 -39.07 -1.84
CA PRO A 745 28.47 -38.72 -0.52
C PRO A 745 28.72 -37.28 -0.10
N GLN A 746 29.83 -36.70 -0.52
CA GLN A 746 30.18 -35.29 -0.26
C GLN A 746 29.28 -34.30 -1.05
N THR A 747 28.89 -34.67 -2.25
CA THR A 747 27.97 -33.89 -3.05
C THR A 747 26.58 -33.86 -2.41
N LEU A 748 26.12 -34.98 -1.86
CA LEU A 748 24.85 -35.06 -1.12
C LEU A 748 24.87 -34.18 0.12
N VAL A 749 25.98 -34.18 0.87
CA VAL A 749 26.13 -33.27 2.03
C VAL A 749 26.13 -31.82 1.58
N SER A 750 26.82 -31.46 0.49
CA SER A 750 26.81 -30.08 -0.01
C SER A 750 25.43 -29.65 -0.46
N LEU A 751 24.63 -30.51 -1.09
CA LEU A 751 23.24 -30.24 -1.47
C LEU A 751 22.34 -30.07 -0.23
N LEU A 752 22.51 -30.89 0.80
CA LEU A 752 21.72 -30.75 2.03
C LEU A 752 22.04 -29.43 2.74
N VAL A 753 23.34 -29.11 2.88
CA VAL A 753 23.78 -27.87 3.55
C VAL A 753 23.33 -26.64 2.75
N ALA A 754 23.44 -26.66 1.44
CA ALA A 754 22.94 -25.65 0.55
C ALA A 754 21.41 -25.46 0.72
N ASN A 755 20.66 -26.56 0.65
CA ASN A 755 19.20 -26.49 0.85
C ASN A 755 18.83 -25.94 2.24
N LEU A 756 19.53 -26.35 3.30
CA LEU A 756 19.31 -25.80 4.64
C LEU A 756 19.63 -24.30 4.71
N ALA A 757 20.66 -23.82 4.01
CA ALA A 757 20.97 -22.39 3.92
C ALA A 757 19.87 -21.63 3.16
N THR A 758 19.37 -22.18 2.07
CA THR A 758 18.25 -21.65 1.31
C THR A 758 16.96 -21.62 2.13
N VAL A 759 16.65 -22.73 2.82
CA VAL A 759 15.48 -22.79 3.72
C VAL A 759 15.64 -21.81 4.89
N ALA A 760 16.84 -21.62 5.42
CA ALA A 760 17.10 -20.60 6.44
C ALA A 760 16.89 -19.17 5.88
N GLY A 761 17.42 -18.88 4.68
CA GLY A 761 17.28 -17.57 4.05
C GLY A 761 15.83 -17.20 3.73
N PHE A 762 15.10 -18.09 3.05
CA PHE A 762 13.71 -17.86 2.69
C PHE A 762 12.74 -18.18 3.84
N GLY A 763 12.92 -19.30 4.54
CA GLY A 763 11.97 -19.74 5.56
C GLY A 763 11.87 -18.79 6.75
N LEU A 764 12.93 -18.07 7.10
CA LEU A 764 12.85 -17.04 8.14
C LEU A 764 11.92 -15.89 7.78
N LEU A 765 11.73 -15.60 6.49
CA LEU A 765 10.77 -14.59 6.05
C LEU A 765 9.32 -14.96 6.43
N ALA A 766 9.01 -16.23 6.65
CA ALA A 766 7.69 -16.67 7.12
C ALA A 766 7.33 -16.12 8.52
N PHE A 767 8.32 -15.61 9.26
CA PHE A 767 8.12 -14.96 10.56
C PHE A 767 8.13 -13.43 10.48
N SER A 768 8.06 -12.89 9.28
CA SER A 768 7.90 -11.44 9.05
C SER A 768 6.49 -10.99 9.40
N ARG A 769 6.37 -9.78 9.90
CA ARG A 769 5.08 -9.07 10.06
C ARG A 769 4.64 -8.37 8.77
N VAL A 770 5.50 -8.37 7.75
CA VAL A 770 5.22 -7.80 6.45
C VAL A 770 4.64 -8.90 5.55
N PRO A 771 3.35 -8.84 5.15
CA PRO A 771 2.67 -9.92 4.43
C PRO A 771 3.39 -10.34 3.14
N MET A 772 4.05 -9.39 2.47
CA MET A 772 4.83 -9.68 1.28
C MET A 772 6.00 -10.61 1.56
N LEU A 773 6.77 -10.35 2.62
CA LEU A 773 7.93 -11.18 3.00
C LEU A 773 7.46 -12.52 3.58
N GLU A 774 6.42 -12.52 4.42
CA GLU A 774 5.79 -13.72 4.98
C GLU A 774 5.36 -14.68 3.87
N THR A 775 4.65 -14.18 2.85
CA THR A 775 4.18 -14.98 1.71
C THR A 775 5.33 -15.69 1.00
N PHE A 776 6.44 -14.99 0.75
CA PHE A 776 7.62 -15.62 0.15
C PHE A 776 8.23 -16.69 1.05
N GLY A 777 8.33 -16.41 2.35
CA GLY A 777 8.86 -17.36 3.32
C GLY A 777 8.05 -18.66 3.37
N LEU A 778 6.73 -18.53 3.46
CA LEU A 778 5.80 -19.67 3.49
C LEU A 778 5.73 -20.44 2.17
N THR A 779 6.04 -19.78 1.03
CA THR A 779 6.02 -20.43 -0.27
C THR A 779 7.35 -21.10 -0.59
N VAL A 780 8.44 -20.33 -0.58
CA VAL A 780 9.75 -20.79 -1.09
C VAL A 780 10.48 -21.67 -0.09
N GLY A 781 10.38 -21.40 1.21
CA GLY A 781 11.03 -22.20 2.25
C GLY A 781 10.63 -23.68 2.18
N PRO A 782 9.34 -24.02 2.38
CA PRO A 782 8.87 -25.39 2.23
C PRO A 782 9.08 -25.95 0.82
N GLY A 783 8.89 -25.11 -0.22
CA GLY A 783 9.05 -25.49 -1.60
C GLY A 783 10.46 -25.94 -1.95
N ALA A 784 11.49 -25.25 -1.47
CA ALA A 784 12.89 -25.61 -1.68
C ALA A 784 13.24 -26.96 -0.99
N MET A 785 12.71 -27.18 0.22
CA MET A 785 12.88 -28.45 0.93
C MET A 785 12.21 -29.60 0.18
N LEU A 786 10.96 -29.41 -0.26
CA LEU A 786 10.22 -30.41 -1.04
C LEU A 786 10.88 -30.69 -2.39
N ALA A 787 11.42 -29.67 -3.05
CA ALA A 787 12.14 -29.84 -4.32
C ALA A 787 13.35 -30.76 -4.17
N LEU A 788 14.14 -30.63 -3.09
CA LEU A 788 15.26 -31.53 -2.81
C LEU A 788 14.78 -32.97 -2.53
N VAL A 789 13.76 -33.12 -1.68
CA VAL A 789 13.21 -34.44 -1.30
C VAL A 789 12.61 -35.14 -2.52
N PHE A 790 11.83 -34.44 -3.32
CA PHE A 790 11.19 -35.02 -4.51
C PHE A 790 12.23 -35.29 -5.63
N ALA A 791 13.28 -34.49 -5.72
CA ALA A 791 14.39 -34.77 -6.63
C ALA A 791 15.10 -36.09 -6.26
N ALA A 792 15.26 -36.37 -4.97
CA ALA A 792 15.81 -37.65 -4.49
C ALA A 792 14.86 -38.84 -4.75
N ILE A 793 13.53 -38.67 -4.54
CA ILE A 793 12.52 -39.70 -4.77
C ILE A 793 12.42 -40.08 -6.26
N LEU A 794 12.45 -39.05 -7.14
CA LEU A 794 12.28 -39.20 -8.59
C LEU A 794 13.62 -39.47 -9.31
N ALA A 795 14.75 -39.54 -8.60
CA ALA A 795 16.05 -39.85 -9.18
C ALA A 795 16.03 -41.15 -9.99
N PRO A 796 16.73 -41.21 -11.14
CA PRO A 796 16.82 -42.43 -11.94
C PRO A 796 17.54 -43.54 -11.16
N ARG A 797 17.09 -44.80 -11.32
CA ARG A 797 17.78 -45.96 -10.73
C ARG A 797 19.11 -46.15 -11.49
N THR A 798 20.19 -46.44 -10.76
CA THR A 798 21.50 -46.74 -11.39
C THR A 798 21.48 -48.11 -12.03
N ASN A 799 22.19 -48.28 -13.17
CA ASN A 799 22.17 -49.53 -13.96
C ASN A 799 22.55 -50.78 -13.17
N HIS A 800 23.25 -50.66 -12.03
CA HIS A 800 23.57 -51.81 -11.17
C HIS A 800 22.34 -52.44 -10.49
N GLU A 801 21.26 -51.66 -10.26
CA GLU A 801 20.02 -52.20 -9.68
C GLU A 801 19.12 -52.86 -10.73
N GLN A 802 19.26 -52.50 -12.02
CA GLN A 802 18.50 -53.13 -13.10
C GLN A 802 18.99 -54.58 -13.38
N HIS A 803 20.25 -54.87 -13.13
CA HIS A 803 20.78 -56.24 -13.24
C HIS A 803 20.59 -57.09 -12.01
N ALA A 804 20.26 -56.50 -10.87
CA ALA A 804 19.98 -57.28 -9.66
C ALA A 804 18.47 -57.59 -9.45
N ALA A 805 17.61 -56.98 -10.29
CA ALA A 805 16.14 -57.17 -10.27
C ALA A 805 15.60 -57.90 -11.52
N ALA A 806 16.48 -58.27 -12.51
CA ALA A 806 16.24 -59.22 -13.60
C ALA A 806 16.95 -60.55 -13.23
#